data_a78bb2d2b8d634f3f11788c166d80b2d
#
_entry.id   a78bb2d2b8d634f3f11788c166d80b2d
#
_cell.length_a   1.000
_cell.length_b   1.000
_cell.length_c   1.000
_cell.angle_alpha   90.00
_cell.angle_beta   90.00
_cell.angle_gamma   90.00
#
_symmetry.space_group_name_H-M   'P 1'
#
loop_
_entity.id
_entity.type
_entity.pdbx_description
1 polymer ?
#
loop_
_entity_poly.entity_id
_entity_poly.type
_entity_poly.pdbx_seq_one_letter_code
_entity_poly.pdbx_strand_id
1 'polypeptide(L)'
;MPDGTERVGQVTITVVKRNGEREAYDANKINIAIERASQGLDENITWVTQIASELELTLFDGITTQQLDEAVIQVALQNVKDDPEFDTVAARLLLKTIYKAVLGDYSTADELKALHVAHFRGSVERGVAENLFDPRFTALFDLDRLSGALEHTRDELLKYISVVTLNNRYGIKARNGEPLEVPQYFWMRIAMGLSLNEADPTTVALGFYEKMSKLEYIAAGSTLVNAGTAYPQLSNCFVMEMQDDIESIAKSVRDVMWLTKGTGGIGLSVTKLRAQGSPIRSNNTSSTGPIPFMHTIDSVLRAVSRGGKKFGALCFYMENWHMDFPEFLDLRQNSGDPYRRTRTANTAVWISDEFMKRVQNDQDWYLFDPLEVTDLNELYGKAFSERYSFYVDEAEAGRLHMFKKIGAREQFKSILISLQTTSHPWLTWKDTINNRALNNNTGTIHLSNLCTEICLPQDDENISVCNLASINLSTHLKVDANGTLGFDWDRIDDSARSAVRQLDNLIDITVSSVAEADHANIANRAIGLGVMGFTDVVERLGLSYESEEAAALIDEIMEHVSYAAIDESADLARDRGTYSNFEGSRWSQGLVPFDSIALTEADRGLAIKVDRTTRLDWDALRAKVKGGIRNATLMAIAPTASIGLVAGTTPGLDPQFSQIFSRSTSNGKFLEVNRNLVGDLQKLGIWGEVKELILRSQGDIQNIAAIPDSIKAIYKTSFQLSPYSFLEVAARAQKWIDQSISRNMYLETRDLGDMMDIYYAAWERGVKTTYYLHMKPRHTAEQSTVKVNKAEDITAAAAVASTATASETSAAPAAAPARRGFGGLGK
;
A
#
# COMPACT_ATOMS: atom_id res chain seq x y z
N MET A 1 74.65 -16.38 -14.03
CA MET A 1 73.21 -16.46 -14.02
C MET A 1 72.75 -16.16 -12.63
N PRO A 2 72.10 -15.00 -12.38
CA PRO A 2 71.50 -14.75 -11.10
C PRO A 2 70.03 -15.24 -11.13
N ASP A 3 69.72 -16.02 -10.12
CA ASP A 3 68.43 -16.58 -9.79
C ASP A 3 67.52 -15.43 -9.29
N GLY A 4 66.56 -15.04 -10.11
CA GLY A 4 65.62 -13.97 -9.85
C GLY A 4 64.20 -14.51 -9.64
N THR A 5 63.93 -15.18 -8.53
CA THR A 5 62.61 -15.41 -8.04
C THR A 5 62.17 -14.19 -7.22
N GLU A 6 61.60 -13.17 -7.90
CA GLU A 6 60.80 -12.15 -7.24
C GLU A 6 59.60 -12.84 -6.56
N ARG A 7 59.63 -12.89 -5.23
CA ARG A 7 58.44 -13.20 -4.44
C ARG A 7 57.44 -12.06 -4.69
N VAL A 8 56.36 -12.35 -5.43
CA VAL A 8 55.18 -11.49 -5.47
C VAL A 8 54.77 -11.29 -4.03
N GLY A 9 54.97 -10.08 -3.50
CA GLY A 9 54.55 -9.71 -2.14
C GLY A 9 53.07 -9.96 -1.99
N GLN A 10 52.69 -10.73 -0.96
CA GLN A 10 51.30 -10.81 -0.55
C GLN A 10 50.80 -9.39 -0.27
N VAL A 11 49.91 -8.90 -1.08
CA VAL A 11 49.20 -7.62 -0.81
C VAL A 11 48.33 -7.86 0.44
N THR A 12 48.78 -7.35 1.58
CA THR A 12 48.03 -7.44 2.81
C THR A 12 46.91 -6.37 2.74
N ILE A 13 45.66 -6.80 2.53
CA ILE A 13 44.49 -5.92 2.54
C ILE A 13 44.34 -5.32 3.95
N THR A 14 44.18 -4.01 4.07
CA THR A 14 43.91 -3.31 5.32
C THR A 14 42.45 -2.85 5.39
N VAL A 15 41.87 -2.89 6.57
CA VAL A 15 40.50 -2.43 6.86
C VAL A 15 40.57 -1.18 7.72
N VAL A 16 39.81 -0.16 7.35
CA VAL A 16 39.68 1.10 8.10
C VAL A 16 38.49 1.00 9.06
N LYS A 17 38.74 1.09 10.35
CA LYS A 17 37.70 1.08 11.38
C LYS A 17 36.94 2.41 11.44
N ARG A 18 35.77 2.44 12.12
CA ARG A 18 34.94 3.63 12.32
C ARG A 18 35.69 4.76 13.04
N ASN A 19 36.66 4.44 13.89
CA ASN A 19 37.52 5.42 14.59
C ASN A 19 38.72 5.89 13.73
N GLY A 20 38.84 5.43 12.48
CA GLY A 20 39.95 5.79 11.56
C GLY A 20 41.19 4.90 11.69
N GLU A 21 41.27 3.99 12.65
CA GLU A 21 42.38 3.03 12.76
C GLU A 21 42.40 2.03 11.59
N ARG A 22 43.63 1.62 11.19
CA ARG A 22 43.80 0.58 10.18
C ARG A 22 44.27 -0.71 10.83
N GLU A 23 43.61 -1.81 10.46
CA GLU A 23 44.05 -3.17 10.85
C GLU A 23 44.14 -4.08 9.62
N ALA A 24 44.93 -5.16 9.73
CA ALA A 24 44.94 -6.18 8.67
C ALA A 24 43.59 -6.85 8.55
N TYR A 25 43.16 -7.14 7.32
CA TYR A 25 41.94 -7.91 7.10
C TYR A 25 42.05 -9.29 7.76
N ASP A 26 41.01 -9.64 8.52
CA ASP A 26 40.90 -10.92 9.20
C ASP A 26 39.63 -11.64 8.74
N ALA A 27 39.80 -12.63 7.85
CA ALA A 27 38.72 -13.46 7.34
C ALA A 27 37.92 -14.17 8.44
N ASN A 28 38.55 -14.52 9.58
CA ASN A 28 37.88 -15.23 10.66
C ASN A 28 36.77 -14.35 11.29
N LYS A 29 36.98 -13.03 11.40
CA LYS A 29 35.95 -12.13 11.93
C LYS A 29 34.68 -12.13 11.04
N ILE A 30 34.86 -12.22 9.71
CA ILE A 30 33.77 -12.31 8.76
C ILE A 30 33.07 -13.66 8.84
N ASN A 31 33.87 -14.76 8.86
CA ASN A 31 33.31 -16.11 8.97
C ASN A 31 32.45 -16.26 10.25
N ILE A 32 32.95 -15.81 11.39
CA ILE A 32 32.18 -15.81 12.65
C ILE A 32 30.88 -14.99 12.52
N ALA A 33 30.92 -13.85 11.81
CA ALA A 33 29.72 -13.03 11.61
C ALA A 33 28.68 -13.76 10.74
N ILE A 34 29.11 -14.44 9.69
CA ILE A 34 28.22 -15.21 8.79
C ILE A 34 27.71 -16.46 9.54
N GLU A 35 28.57 -17.18 10.28
CA GLU A 35 28.17 -18.34 11.09
C GLU A 35 27.08 -17.97 12.09
N ARG A 36 27.23 -16.85 12.81
CA ARG A 36 26.19 -16.37 13.74
C ARG A 36 24.91 -15.99 13.02
N ALA A 37 25.00 -15.32 11.89
CA ALA A 37 23.84 -14.95 11.09
C ALA A 37 23.11 -16.16 10.50
N SER A 38 23.81 -17.28 10.32
CA SER A 38 23.27 -18.55 9.79
C SER A 38 22.78 -19.51 10.89
N GLN A 39 22.97 -19.18 12.16
CA GLN A 39 22.64 -20.07 13.27
C GLN A 39 21.14 -20.42 13.29
N GLY A 40 20.83 -21.73 13.41
CA GLY A 40 19.45 -22.24 13.43
C GLY A 40 18.77 -22.33 12.07
N LEU A 41 19.46 -21.97 10.99
CA LEU A 41 19.04 -22.23 9.61
C LEU A 41 19.53 -23.63 9.19
N ASP A 42 19.20 -24.08 7.98
CA ASP A 42 19.48 -25.46 7.52
C ASP A 42 20.94 -25.88 7.77
N GLU A 43 21.14 -27.10 8.35
CA GLU A 43 22.47 -27.59 8.74
C GLU A 43 23.39 -27.96 7.55
N ASN A 44 22.87 -28.03 6.33
CA ASN A 44 23.66 -28.30 5.12
C ASN A 44 24.47 -27.10 4.63
N ILE A 45 25.08 -26.34 5.53
CA ILE A 45 25.53 -24.99 5.23
C ILE A 45 26.93 -24.99 4.62
N THR A 46 26.97 -24.92 3.32
CA THR A 46 28.12 -24.40 2.58
C THR A 46 28.14 -22.86 2.50
N TRP A 47 27.17 -22.19 3.08
CA TRP A 47 26.94 -20.74 2.96
C TRP A 47 28.07 -19.87 3.47
N VAL A 48 28.65 -20.24 4.62
CA VAL A 48 29.81 -19.52 5.18
C VAL A 48 30.96 -19.50 4.18
N THR A 49 31.27 -20.67 3.62
CA THR A 49 32.35 -20.80 2.62
C THR A 49 31.99 -20.10 1.32
N GLN A 50 30.75 -20.18 0.87
CA GLN A 50 30.27 -19.54 -0.35
C GLN A 50 30.33 -18.01 -0.24
N ILE A 51 29.74 -17.44 0.80
CA ILE A 51 29.78 -15.99 1.04
C ILE A 51 31.19 -15.49 1.20
N ALA A 52 32.02 -16.20 1.98
CA ALA A 52 33.41 -15.82 2.19
C ALA A 52 34.22 -15.82 0.89
N SER A 53 34.08 -16.86 0.03
CA SER A 53 34.77 -16.95 -1.24
C SER A 53 34.35 -15.87 -2.23
N GLU A 54 33.08 -15.58 -2.33
CA GLU A 54 32.54 -14.51 -3.19
C GLU A 54 32.95 -13.11 -2.69
N LEU A 55 33.03 -12.94 -1.38
CA LEU A 55 33.45 -11.69 -0.76
C LEU A 55 34.90 -11.37 -1.06
N GLU A 56 35.82 -12.37 -1.01
CA GLU A 56 37.24 -12.18 -1.32
C GLU A 56 37.49 -11.54 -2.69
N LEU A 57 36.60 -11.79 -3.66
CA LEU A 57 36.65 -11.19 -5.00
C LEU A 57 36.31 -9.69 -5.02
N THR A 58 35.72 -9.15 -3.97
CA THR A 58 35.29 -7.76 -3.88
C THR A 58 36.18 -6.89 -3.00
N LEU A 59 37.14 -7.49 -2.27
CA LEU A 59 38.00 -6.78 -1.33
C LEU A 59 39.05 -5.91 -2.03
N PHE A 60 39.32 -4.74 -1.43
CA PHE A 60 40.37 -3.82 -1.83
C PHE A 60 41.08 -3.23 -0.61
N ASP A 61 42.34 -2.79 -0.75
CA ASP A 61 43.08 -2.19 0.34
C ASP A 61 42.47 -0.86 0.80
N GLY A 62 42.32 -0.71 2.10
CA GLY A 62 41.68 0.47 2.69
C GLY A 62 40.16 0.42 2.72
N ILE A 63 39.53 -0.74 2.47
CA ILE A 63 38.07 -0.93 2.64
C ILE A 63 37.65 -0.56 4.06
N THR A 64 36.55 0.20 4.20
CA THR A 64 36.02 0.50 5.53
C THR A 64 35.24 -0.67 6.10
N THR A 65 35.11 -0.75 7.44
CA THR A 65 34.26 -1.77 8.08
C THR A 65 32.80 -1.67 7.61
N GLN A 66 32.29 -0.47 7.33
CA GLN A 66 30.95 -0.29 6.78
C GLN A 66 30.83 -0.88 5.38
N GLN A 67 31.78 -0.59 4.49
CA GLN A 67 31.79 -1.14 3.13
C GLN A 67 31.93 -2.66 3.14
N LEU A 68 32.68 -3.20 4.12
CA LEU A 68 32.83 -4.63 4.31
C LEU A 68 31.52 -5.27 4.75
N ASP A 69 30.82 -4.71 5.77
CA ASP A 69 29.51 -5.17 6.20
C ASP A 69 28.49 -5.11 5.03
N GLU A 70 28.48 -4.03 4.25
CA GLU A 70 27.63 -3.88 3.06
C GLU A 70 27.95 -4.93 1.99
N ALA A 71 29.24 -5.23 1.74
CA ALA A 71 29.65 -6.23 0.75
C ALA A 71 29.18 -7.64 1.16
N VAL A 72 29.33 -8.02 2.43
CA VAL A 72 28.85 -9.32 2.96
C VAL A 72 27.35 -9.46 2.79
N ILE A 73 26.57 -8.41 3.12
CA ILE A 73 25.12 -8.38 2.95
C ILE A 73 24.76 -8.53 1.46
N GLN A 74 25.45 -7.82 0.56
CA GLN A 74 25.17 -7.91 -0.88
C GLN A 74 25.46 -9.31 -1.45
N VAL A 75 26.53 -9.96 -1.00
CA VAL A 75 26.82 -11.35 -1.40
C VAL A 75 25.71 -12.29 -0.92
N ALA A 76 25.25 -12.15 0.34
CA ALA A 76 24.11 -12.94 0.84
C ALA A 76 22.86 -12.73 -0.05
N LEU A 77 22.52 -11.49 -0.38
CA LEU A 77 21.35 -11.15 -1.19
C LEU A 77 21.42 -11.68 -2.63
N GLN A 78 22.62 -11.80 -3.21
CA GLN A 78 22.81 -12.39 -4.53
C GLN A 78 22.50 -13.89 -4.57
N ASN A 79 22.60 -14.54 -3.42
CA ASN A 79 22.36 -15.98 -3.25
C ASN A 79 20.92 -16.35 -2.84
N VAL A 80 20.03 -15.36 -2.62
CA VAL A 80 18.60 -15.59 -2.32
C VAL A 80 17.90 -16.43 -3.43
N LYS A 81 18.35 -16.36 -4.66
CA LYS A 81 17.88 -17.17 -5.80
C LYS A 81 18.15 -18.68 -5.61
N ASP A 82 19.21 -19.02 -4.89
CA ASP A 82 19.61 -20.41 -4.64
C ASP A 82 18.90 -20.97 -3.40
N ASP A 83 18.78 -20.15 -2.34
CA ASP A 83 18.04 -20.46 -1.15
C ASP A 83 17.46 -19.17 -0.53
N PRO A 84 16.14 -19.05 -0.30
CA PRO A 84 15.51 -17.89 0.32
C PRO A 84 16.02 -17.56 1.73
N GLU A 85 16.61 -18.50 2.44
CA GLU A 85 17.17 -18.28 3.77
C GLU A 85 18.36 -17.31 3.78
N PHE A 86 19.01 -17.08 2.65
CA PHE A 86 20.01 -16.01 2.51
C PHE A 86 19.45 -14.61 2.77
N ASP A 87 18.14 -14.38 2.57
CA ASP A 87 17.49 -13.13 3.00
C ASP A 87 17.50 -12.99 4.53
N THR A 88 17.29 -14.09 5.26
CA THR A 88 17.38 -14.12 6.74
C THR A 88 18.82 -13.84 7.19
N VAL A 89 19.83 -14.41 6.53
CA VAL A 89 21.25 -14.11 6.81
C VAL A 89 21.52 -12.62 6.57
N ALA A 90 21.09 -12.07 5.45
CA ALA A 90 21.25 -10.66 5.12
C ALA A 90 20.54 -9.73 6.14
N ALA A 91 19.34 -10.10 6.58
CA ALA A 91 18.59 -9.37 7.61
C ALA A 91 19.35 -9.33 8.94
N ARG A 92 19.84 -10.48 9.41
CA ARG A 92 20.62 -10.61 10.66
C ARG A 92 21.97 -9.88 10.60
N LEU A 93 22.64 -9.89 9.46
CA LEU A 93 23.87 -9.11 9.24
C LEU A 93 23.58 -7.60 9.31
N LEU A 94 22.49 -7.13 8.73
CA LEU A 94 22.08 -5.73 8.79
C LEU A 94 21.68 -5.33 10.22
N LEU A 95 20.90 -6.16 10.92
CA LEU A 95 20.54 -5.95 12.32
C LEU A 95 21.79 -5.82 13.21
N LYS A 96 22.80 -6.68 13.02
CA LYS A 96 24.08 -6.58 13.71
C LYS A 96 24.72 -5.19 13.57
N THR A 97 24.68 -4.60 12.37
CA THR A 97 25.24 -3.26 12.14
C THR A 97 24.47 -2.18 12.89
N ILE A 98 23.13 -2.31 12.96
CA ILE A 98 22.25 -1.40 13.71
C ILE A 98 22.46 -1.55 15.21
N TYR A 99 22.49 -2.78 15.72
CA TYR A 99 22.77 -3.04 17.15
C TYR A 99 24.12 -2.46 17.58
N LYS A 100 25.16 -2.69 16.79
CA LYS A 100 26.48 -2.14 17.06
C LYS A 100 26.49 -0.60 17.10
N ALA A 101 25.69 0.04 16.25
CA ALA A 101 25.61 1.50 16.21
C ALA A 101 24.88 2.09 17.43
N VAL A 102 23.86 1.40 17.94
CA VAL A 102 22.99 1.91 19.03
C VAL A 102 23.40 1.37 20.40
N LEU A 103 23.75 0.08 20.47
CA LEU A 103 23.99 -0.65 21.74
C LEU A 103 25.47 -0.91 22.02
N GLY A 104 26.34 -0.82 21.00
CA GLY A 104 27.74 -1.19 21.09
C GLY A 104 28.03 -2.63 20.68
N ASP A 105 29.26 -3.06 20.91
CA ASP A 105 29.72 -4.42 20.59
C ASP A 105 29.16 -5.47 21.58
N TYR A 106 28.83 -6.66 21.07
CA TYR A 106 28.36 -7.80 21.83
C TYR A 106 28.90 -9.12 21.27
N SER A 107 28.97 -10.13 22.12
CA SER A 107 29.52 -11.44 21.76
C SER A 107 28.53 -12.60 21.87
N THR A 108 27.48 -12.47 22.66
CA THR A 108 26.46 -13.50 22.89
C THR A 108 25.05 -12.94 22.81
N ALA A 109 24.04 -13.80 22.63
CA ALA A 109 22.63 -13.42 22.64
C ALA A 109 22.19 -12.86 24.02
N ASP A 110 22.71 -13.46 25.11
CA ASP A 110 22.42 -12.98 26.49
C ASP A 110 23.00 -11.57 26.72
N GLU A 111 24.21 -11.31 26.21
CA GLU A 111 24.81 -9.98 26.27
C GLU A 111 23.99 -8.96 25.44
N LEU A 112 23.55 -9.34 24.24
CA LEU A 112 22.68 -8.51 23.42
C LEU A 112 21.37 -8.18 24.13
N LYS A 113 20.73 -9.15 24.77
CA LYS A 113 19.53 -8.95 25.60
C LYS A 113 19.79 -7.96 26.73
N ALA A 114 20.90 -8.16 27.47
CA ALA A 114 21.28 -7.27 28.56
C ALA A 114 21.53 -5.82 28.06
N LEU A 115 22.17 -5.65 26.90
CA LEU A 115 22.39 -4.33 26.29
C LEU A 115 21.09 -3.65 25.87
N HIS A 116 20.11 -4.38 25.31
CA HIS A 116 18.79 -3.82 25.01
C HIS A 116 18.14 -3.23 26.26
N VAL A 117 18.15 -3.94 27.37
CA VAL A 117 17.58 -3.46 28.64
C VAL A 117 18.36 -2.27 29.19
N ALA A 118 19.69 -2.34 29.19
CA ALA A 118 20.55 -1.33 29.83
C ALA A 118 20.53 0.01 29.06
N HIS A 119 20.44 -0.01 27.72
CA HIS A 119 20.52 1.19 26.88
C HIS A 119 19.17 1.86 26.60
N PHE A 120 18.04 1.19 26.86
CA PHE A 120 16.70 1.70 26.53
C PHE A 120 16.41 3.05 27.20
N ARG A 121 16.57 3.15 28.53
CA ARG A 121 16.35 4.40 29.27
C ARG A 121 17.19 5.55 28.72
N GLY A 122 18.48 5.32 28.50
CA GLY A 122 19.40 6.33 27.96
C GLY A 122 19.01 6.78 26.54
N SER A 123 18.50 5.87 25.69
CA SER A 123 17.99 6.20 24.37
C SER A 123 16.76 7.10 24.44
N VAL A 124 15.81 6.81 25.34
CA VAL A 124 14.61 7.64 25.57
C VAL A 124 15.00 9.02 26.08
N GLU A 125 15.84 9.09 27.11
CA GLU A 125 16.30 10.35 27.71
C GLU A 125 17.07 11.24 26.70
N ARG A 126 17.92 10.63 25.87
CA ARG A 126 18.61 11.31 24.76
C ARG A 126 17.62 11.85 23.74
N GLY A 127 16.65 11.05 23.32
CA GLY A 127 15.62 11.46 22.37
C GLY A 127 14.80 12.65 22.87
N VAL A 128 14.44 12.67 24.14
CA VAL A 128 13.77 13.80 24.80
C VAL A 128 14.69 15.03 24.86
N ALA A 129 15.95 14.85 25.28
CA ALA A 129 16.91 15.95 25.40
C ALA A 129 17.23 16.63 24.04
N GLU A 130 17.26 15.84 22.96
CA GLU A 130 17.44 16.33 21.59
C GLU A 130 16.15 16.92 20.97
N ASN A 131 15.02 16.93 21.69
CA ASN A 131 13.69 17.34 21.22
C ASN A 131 13.23 16.52 19.99
N LEU A 132 13.50 15.23 20.02
CA LEU A 132 13.05 14.24 19.03
C LEU A 132 11.85 13.46 19.54
N PHE A 133 11.83 13.09 20.83
CA PHE A 133 10.76 12.36 21.49
C PHE A 133 9.87 13.26 22.35
N ASP A 134 8.67 12.80 22.61
CA ASP A 134 7.71 13.46 23.48
C ASP A 134 8.28 13.61 24.90
N PRO A 135 8.32 14.84 25.48
CA PRO A 135 8.88 15.06 26.80
C PRO A 135 8.14 14.32 27.94
N ARG A 136 6.89 13.92 27.72
CA ARG A 136 6.10 13.14 28.70
C ARG A 136 6.63 11.72 28.91
N PHE A 137 7.48 11.19 28.03
CA PHE A 137 8.00 9.82 28.12
C PHE A 137 8.75 9.54 29.43
N THR A 138 9.56 10.48 29.89
CA THR A 138 10.31 10.33 31.13
C THR A 138 9.46 10.56 32.40
N ALA A 139 8.30 11.19 32.26
CA ALA A 139 7.42 11.54 33.37
C ALA A 139 6.29 10.54 33.61
N LEU A 140 5.74 9.97 32.53
CA LEU A 140 4.51 9.14 32.60
C LEU A 140 4.79 7.64 32.61
N PHE A 141 5.95 7.19 32.11
CA PHE A 141 6.23 5.77 31.91
C PHE A 141 7.26 5.22 32.91
N ASP A 142 6.97 4.02 33.39
CA ASP A 142 7.96 3.19 34.09
C ASP A 142 8.95 2.58 33.06
N LEU A 143 10.04 3.31 32.79
CA LEU A 143 11.03 2.91 31.77
C LEU A 143 11.77 1.62 32.14
N ASP A 144 11.89 1.26 33.44
CA ASP A 144 12.53 0.01 33.87
C ASP A 144 11.61 -1.19 33.59
N ARG A 145 10.31 -1.04 33.84
CA ARG A 145 9.32 -2.06 33.52
C ARG A 145 9.21 -2.25 31.99
N LEU A 146 9.25 -1.15 31.21
CA LEU A 146 9.22 -1.23 29.74
C LEU A 146 10.50 -1.90 29.19
N SER A 147 11.68 -1.52 29.68
CA SER A 147 12.94 -2.10 29.23
C SER A 147 13.02 -3.61 29.51
N GLY A 148 12.52 -4.06 30.69
CA GLY A 148 12.46 -5.46 31.07
C GLY A 148 11.53 -6.32 30.21
N ALA A 149 10.60 -5.71 29.48
CA ALA A 149 9.68 -6.38 28.58
C ALA A 149 10.19 -6.45 27.12
N LEU A 150 11.33 -5.85 26.81
CA LEU A 150 11.90 -5.89 25.46
C LEU A 150 12.33 -7.30 25.08
N GLU A 151 11.86 -7.79 23.93
CA GLU A 151 12.15 -9.13 23.43
C GLU A 151 12.84 -9.03 22.07
N HIS A 152 14.18 -9.01 22.10
CA HIS A 152 15.02 -8.82 20.91
C HIS A 152 14.93 -9.98 19.90
N THR A 153 14.52 -11.19 20.32
CA THR A 153 14.35 -12.33 19.42
C THR A 153 13.22 -12.11 18.41
N ARG A 154 12.30 -11.18 18.69
CA ARG A 154 11.25 -10.81 17.73
C ARG A 154 11.79 -10.11 16.48
N ASP A 155 13.03 -9.57 16.52
CA ASP A 155 13.68 -9.01 15.33
C ASP A 155 13.95 -10.09 14.27
N GLU A 156 13.95 -11.38 14.63
CA GLU A 156 14.05 -12.51 13.71
C GLU A 156 12.83 -12.69 12.80
N LEU A 157 11.69 -12.08 13.14
CA LEU A 157 10.50 -12.02 12.26
C LEU A 157 10.70 -11.10 11.05
N LEU A 158 11.72 -10.23 11.09
CA LEU A 158 11.97 -9.23 10.07
C LEU A 158 12.79 -9.81 8.91
N LYS A 159 12.24 -9.71 7.69
CA LYS A 159 12.99 -9.94 6.46
C LYS A 159 14.01 -8.81 6.22
N TYR A 160 14.98 -9.02 5.33
CA TYR A 160 15.94 -7.97 4.98
C TYR A 160 15.25 -6.65 4.60
N ILE A 161 14.24 -6.70 3.73
CA ILE A 161 13.49 -5.50 3.31
C ILE A 161 12.77 -4.83 4.48
N SER A 162 12.30 -5.60 5.46
CA SER A 162 11.66 -5.08 6.68
C SER A 162 12.64 -4.25 7.49
N VAL A 163 13.85 -4.78 7.75
CA VAL A 163 14.91 -4.07 8.49
C VAL A 163 15.37 -2.81 7.75
N VAL A 164 15.58 -2.90 6.43
CA VAL A 164 15.92 -1.74 5.59
C VAL A 164 14.84 -0.66 5.67
N THR A 165 13.58 -1.07 5.59
CA THR A 165 12.45 -0.13 5.60
C THR A 165 12.29 0.55 6.97
N LEU A 166 12.40 -0.21 8.05
CA LEU A 166 12.39 0.33 9.41
C LEU A 166 13.51 1.34 9.62
N ASN A 167 14.76 0.96 9.35
CA ASN A 167 15.92 1.80 9.63
C ASN A 167 15.99 3.06 8.76
N ASN A 168 15.64 2.95 7.46
CA ASN A 168 15.84 4.05 6.51
C ASN A 168 14.63 4.98 6.39
N ARG A 169 13.43 4.47 6.65
CA ARG A 169 12.20 5.23 6.41
C ARG A 169 11.49 5.67 7.67
N TYR A 170 11.49 4.84 8.73
CA TYR A 170 10.64 5.04 9.90
C TYR A 170 11.43 5.29 11.19
N GLY A 171 12.60 4.68 11.36
CA GLY A 171 13.44 4.84 12.56
C GLY A 171 13.93 6.27 12.74
N ILE A 172 13.91 6.74 13.98
CA ILE A 172 14.40 8.06 14.36
C ILE A 172 15.93 8.03 14.41
N LYS A 173 16.53 9.05 13.82
CA LYS A 173 17.97 9.29 13.84
C LYS A 173 18.28 10.50 14.70
N ALA A 174 19.37 10.42 15.44
CA ALA A 174 19.93 11.56 16.15
C ALA A 174 20.34 12.67 15.17
N ARG A 175 20.58 13.88 15.66
CA ARG A 175 20.92 15.03 14.80
C ARG A 175 22.22 14.85 14.01
N ASN A 176 23.12 14.00 14.45
CA ASN A 176 24.35 13.63 13.74
C ASN A 176 24.13 12.56 12.64
N GLY A 177 22.88 12.10 12.43
CA GLY A 177 22.49 11.09 11.43
C GLY A 177 22.61 9.64 11.87
N GLU A 178 23.14 9.37 13.08
CA GLU A 178 23.20 8.01 13.64
C GLU A 178 21.83 7.48 14.03
N PRO A 179 21.56 6.17 13.89
CA PRO A 179 20.31 5.57 14.36
C PRO A 179 20.21 5.73 15.90
N LEU A 180 19.05 6.16 16.38
CA LEU A 180 18.74 6.26 17.80
C LEU A 180 18.02 5.02 18.32
N GLU A 181 17.44 4.23 17.45
CA GLU A 181 16.57 3.12 17.74
C GLU A 181 17.07 1.82 17.10
N VAL A 182 16.94 0.74 17.86
CA VAL A 182 16.86 -0.63 17.33
C VAL A 182 15.41 -0.99 17.10
N PRO A 183 15.05 -2.07 16.35
CA PRO A 183 13.65 -2.36 16.06
C PRO A 183 12.75 -2.47 17.30
N GLN A 184 13.24 -3.05 18.39
CA GLN A 184 12.44 -3.14 19.62
C GLN A 184 12.19 -1.79 20.28
N TYR A 185 13.13 -0.85 20.20
CA TYR A 185 12.94 0.54 20.69
C TYR A 185 11.94 1.29 19.81
N PHE A 186 12.00 1.07 18.49
CA PHE A 186 11.05 1.62 17.54
C PHE A 186 9.59 1.21 17.87
N TRP A 187 9.34 -0.10 18.10
CA TRP A 187 8.01 -0.57 18.49
C TRP A 187 7.58 -0.03 19.84
N MET A 188 8.48 0.01 20.81
CA MET A 188 8.18 0.53 22.14
C MET A 188 7.89 2.04 22.12
N ARG A 189 8.63 2.83 21.35
CA ARG A 189 8.34 4.28 21.17
C ARG A 189 6.94 4.52 20.64
N ILE A 190 6.52 3.78 19.62
CA ILE A 190 5.17 3.90 19.05
C ILE A 190 4.13 3.52 20.09
N ALA A 191 4.34 2.42 20.80
CA ALA A 191 3.44 1.96 21.86
C ALA A 191 3.29 3.00 22.97
N MET A 192 4.40 3.58 23.44
CA MET A 192 4.40 4.67 24.41
C MET A 192 3.66 5.90 23.85
N GLY A 193 3.98 6.30 22.62
CA GLY A 193 3.38 7.46 21.97
C GLY A 193 1.87 7.37 21.83
N LEU A 194 1.31 6.16 21.63
CA LEU A 194 -0.13 5.92 21.49
C LEU A 194 -0.83 5.56 22.81
N SER A 195 -0.10 5.60 23.93
CA SER A 195 -0.64 5.33 25.28
C SER A 195 -0.62 6.56 26.20
N LEU A 196 -0.19 7.72 25.70
CA LEU A 196 0.06 8.94 26.50
C LEU A 196 -1.16 9.42 27.32
N ASN A 197 -2.37 9.17 26.83
CA ASN A 197 -3.61 9.64 27.44
C ASN A 197 -4.38 8.54 28.21
N GLU A 198 -3.76 7.38 28.40
CA GLU A 198 -4.32 6.28 29.16
C GLU A 198 -4.13 6.47 30.69
N ALA A 199 -5.01 5.91 31.50
CA ALA A 199 -4.93 5.99 32.94
C ALA A 199 -3.68 5.24 33.50
N ASP A 200 -3.32 4.09 32.92
CA ASP A 200 -2.04 3.40 33.14
C ASP A 200 -1.30 3.26 31.79
N PRO A 201 -0.57 4.32 31.39
CA PRO A 201 0.07 4.34 30.07
C PRO A 201 1.14 3.26 29.92
N THR A 202 1.83 2.87 30.98
CA THR A 202 2.84 1.81 30.95
C THR A 202 2.23 0.44 30.60
N THR A 203 1.13 0.06 31.26
CA THR A 203 0.46 -1.23 30.98
C THR A 203 -0.13 -1.27 29.59
N VAL A 204 -0.76 -0.19 29.13
CA VAL A 204 -1.30 -0.13 27.77
C VAL A 204 -0.21 -0.16 26.71
N ALA A 205 0.91 0.56 26.92
CA ALA A 205 2.06 0.53 26.03
C ALA A 205 2.65 -0.90 25.91
N LEU A 206 2.72 -1.65 26.99
CA LEU A 206 3.15 -3.06 26.95
C LEU A 206 2.21 -3.90 26.08
N GLY A 207 0.90 -3.70 26.17
CA GLY A 207 -0.06 -4.42 25.34
C GLY A 207 0.10 -4.09 23.85
N PHE A 208 0.26 -2.82 23.49
CA PHE A 208 0.49 -2.41 22.09
C PHE A 208 1.85 -2.89 21.57
N TYR A 209 2.91 -2.79 22.39
CA TYR A 209 4.23 -3.32 22.05
C TYR A 209 4.19 -4.82 21.77
N GLU A 210 3.51 -5.60 22.61
CA GLU A 210 3.37 -7.05 22.45
C GLU A 210 2.81 -7.42 21.07
N LYS A 211 1.76 -6.73 20.62
CA LYS A 211 1.11 -6.96 19.34
C LYS A 211 1.96 -6.48 18.15
N MET A 212 2.44 -5.23 18.20
CA MET A 212 3.17 -4.64 17.08
C MET A 212 4.53 -5.29 16.86
N SER A 213 5.27 -5.63 17.93
CA SER A 213 6.59 -6.28 17.83
C SER A 213 6.49 -7.72 17.32
N LYS A 214 5.33 -8.38 17.47
CA LYS A 214 5.00 -9.67 16.84
C LYS A 214 4.45 -9.51 15.42
N LEU A 215 4.36 -8.29 14.92
CA LEU A 215 3.81 -7.95 13.61
C LEU A 215 2.34 -8.38 13.42
N GLU A 216 1.56 -8.48 14.50
CA GLU A 216 0.16 -8.90 14.42
C GLU A 216 -0.71 -7.83 13.75
N TYR A 217 -0.48 -6.55 14.04
CA TYR A 217 -0.99 -5.42 13.26
C TYR A 217 0.03 -4.28 13.24
N ILE A 218 -0.08 -3.41 12.25
CA ILE A 218 0.83 -2.28 12.06
C ILE A 218 0.01 -1.04 11.72
N ALA A 219 0.30 0.08 12.42
CA ALA A 219 -0.27 1.38 12.11
C ALA A 219 0.27 1.93 10.78
N ALA A 220 -0.45 2.87 10.17
CA ALA A 220 -0.04 3.45 8.91
C ALA A 220 1.23 4.31 9.03
N GLY A 221 1.85 4.60 7.87
CA GLY A 221 3.20 5.15 7.79
C GLY A 221 3.43 6.47 8.54
N SER A 222 2.45 7.41 8.57
CA SER A 222 2.60 8.68 9.33
C SER A 222 2.67 8.40 10.83
N THR A 223 1.87 7.45 11.31
CA THR A 223 1.90 7.02 12.71
C THR A 223 3.23 6.37 13.07
N LEU A 224 3.76 5.47 12.20
CA LEU A 224 5.06 4.83 12.43
C LEU A 224 6.21 5.84 12.55
N VAL A 225 6.19 6.91 11.73
CA VAL A 225 7.23 7.95 11.77
C VAL A 225 7.09 8.82 13.01
N ASN A 226 5.86 9.30 13.32
CA ASN A 226 5.65 10.43 14.21
C ASN A 226 5.12 10.07 15.61
N ALA A 227 4.62 8.84 15.84
CA ALA A 227 4.14 8.46 17.18
C ALA A 227 5.27 8.49 18.21
N GLY A 228 5.02 9.17 19.31
CA GLY A 228 6.00 9.35 20.38
C GLY A 228 7.09 10.35 20.07
N THR A 229 6.99 11.12 18.98
CA THR A 229 7.92 12.23 18.70
C THR A 229 7.41 13.54 19.29
N ALA A 230 8.30 14.54 19.34
CA ALA A 230 7.98 15.88 19.81
C ALA A 230 6.94 16.62 18.92
N TYR A 231 6.67 16.11 17.71
CA TYR A 231 5.67 16.65 16.79
C TYR A 231 4.79 15.52 16.22
N PRO A 232 3.74 15.10 16.95
CA PRO A 232 2.94 13.93 16.63
C PRO A 232 1.85 14.23 15.59
N GLN A 233 2.23 14.49 14.34
CA GLN A 233 1.28 14.48 13.22
C GLN A 233 1.10 13.01 12.77
N LEU A 234 0.03 12.36 13.25
CA LEU A 234 -0.16 10.90 13.13
C LEU A 234 -1.13 10.52 12.03
N SER A 235 -2.04 11.42 11.65
CA SER A 235 -3.11 11.15 10.68
C SER A 235 -2.58 10.97 9.27
N ASN A 236 -3.23 10.08 8.50
CA ASN A 236 -2.71 9.63 7.20
C ASN A 236 -3.47 10.20 6.02
N CYS A 237 -4.81 10.27 6.12
CA CYS A 237 -5.70 10.57 5.03
C CYS A 237 -6.57 11.78 5.35
N PHE A 238 -6.64 12.70 4.39
CA PHE A 238 -7.43 13.93 4.47
C PHE A 238 -8.31 14.01 3.23
N VAL A 239 -9.59 14.35 3.41
CA VAL A 239 -10.54 14.57 2.33
C VAL A 239 -11.16 15.96 2.47
N MET A 240 -11.09 16.74 1.39
CA MET A 240 -11.49 18.14 1.37
C MET A 240 -12.18 18.49 0.06
N GLU A 241 -12.96 19.56 0.06
CA GLU A 241 -13.71 20.04 -1.09
C GLU A 241 -13.38 21.49 -1.38
N MET A 242 -13.37 21.84 -2.66
CA MET A 242 -13.15 23.22 -3.15
C MET A 242 -14.49 23.83 -3.56
N GLN A 243 -14.85 24.94 -2.94
CA GLN A 243 -16.05 25.71 -3.31
C GLN A 243 -15.76 26.68 -4.46
N ASP A 244 -16.81 27.11 -5.17
CA ASP A 244 -16.72 27.97 -6.36
C ASP A 244 -16.55 29.47 -6.00
N ASP A 245 -15.56 29.76 -5.16
CA ASP A 245 -15.14 31.12 -4.83
C ASP A 245 -13.61 31.22 -4.64
N ILE A 246 -13.06 32.42 -4.83
CA ILE A 246 -11.61 32.62 -4.85
C ILE A 246 -10.96 32.38 -3.48
N GLU A 247 -11.66 32.65 -2.39
CA GLU A 247 -11.13 32.47 -1.04
C GLU A 247 -11.01 30.97 -0.72
N SER A 248 -12.01 30.17 -1.06
CA SER A 248 -12.00 28.71 -0.91
C SER A 248 -10.91 28.07 -1.79
N ILE A 249 -10.77 28.55 -3.05
CA ILE A 249 -9.71 28.09 -3.94
C ILE A 249 -8.32 28.40 -3.36
N ALA A 250 -8.08 29.63 -2.90
CA ALA A 250 -6.82 30.05 -2.28
C ALA A 250 -6.54 29.27 -0.96
N LYS A 251 -7.60 29.10 -0.13
CA LYS A 251 -7.53 28.28 1.09
C LYS A 251 -7.13 26.85 0.77
N SER A 252 -7.74 26.23 -0.24
CA SER A 252 -7.40 24.86 -0.65
C SER A 252 -5.93 24.72 -1.07
N VAL A 253 -5.37 25.69 -1.79
CA VAL A 253 -3.94 25.68 -2.14
C VAL A 253 -3.06 25.74 -0.88
N ARG A 254 -3.38 26.64 0.07
CA ARG A 254 -2.69 26.75 1.36
C ARG A 254 -2.76 25.46 2.16
N ASP A 255 -3.96 24.88 2.30
CA ASP A 255 -4.19 23.71 3.13
C ASP A 255 -3.50 22.47 2.55
N VAL A 256 -3.50 22.31 1.22
CA VAL A 256 -2.72 21.27 0.52
C VAL A 256 -1.22 21.40 0.85
N MET A 257 -0.65 22.62 0.93
CA MET A 257 0.76 22.80 1.31
C MET A 257 1.03 22.30 2.74
N TRP A 258 0.18 22.68 3.70
CA TRP A 258 0.35 22.29 5.09
C TRP A 258 0.16 20.79 5.32
N LEU A 259 -0.91 20.22 4.78
CA LEU A 259 -1.20 18.78 4.88
C LEU A 259 -0.11 17.95 4.21
N THR A 260 0.40 18.39 3.04
CA THR A 260 1.52 17.74 2.36
C THR A 260 2.79 17.78 3.20
N LYS A 261 3.12 18.93 3.81
CA LYS A 261 4.27 19.06 4.71
C LYS A 261 4.16 18.10 5.90
N GLY A 262 2.93 17.90 6.43
CA GLY A 262 2.62 16.95 7.50
C GLY A 262 2.58 15.48 7.06
N THR A 263 2.98 15.14 5.81
CA THR A 263 2.96 13.77 5.25
C THR A 263 1.57 13.19 4.92
N GLY A 264 0.50 14.00 4.95
CA GLY A 264 -0.87 13.59 4.61
C GLY A 264 -1.03 13.17 3.15
N GLY A 265 -1.86 12.15 2.89
CA GLY A 265 -2.43 11.84 1.57
C GLY A 265 -3.76 12.57 1.42
N ILE A 266 -3.99 13.26 0.30
CA ILE A 266 -5.12 14.18 0.16
C ILE A 266 -6.04 13.71 -0.97
N GLY A 267 -7.35 13.69 -0.71
CA GLY A 267 -8.42 13.71 -1.71
C GLY A 267 -9.00 15.12 -1.80
N LEU A 268 -9.23 15.61 -3.01
CA LEU A 268 -9.80 16.93 -3.25
C LEU A 268 -10.89 16.87 -4.31
N SER A 269 -12.14 17.17 -3.94
CA SER A 269 -13.23 17.34 -4.91
C SER A 269 -13.18 18.72 -5.56
N VAL A 270 -13.34 18.74 -6.87
CA VAL A 270 -13.41 19.95 -7.69
C VAL A 270 -14.75 20.08 -8.43
N THR A 271 -15.71 19.23 -8.12
CA THR A 271 -17.01 19.14 -8.83
C THR A 271 -17.82 20.42 -8.74
N LYS A 272 -17.74 21.16 -7.63
CA LYS A 272 -18.52 22.40 -7.42
C LYS A 272 -17.99 23.59 -8.21
N LEU A 273 -16.76 23.52 -8.73
CA LEU A 273 -16.20 24.61 -9.52
C LEU A 273 -16.97 24.79 -10.84
N ARG A 274 -17.38 26.02 -11.16
CA ARG A 274 -18.08 26.33 -12.41
C ARG A 274 -17.27 25.95 -13.63
N ALA A 275 -17.95 25.57 -14.70
CA ALA A 275 -17.35 25.12 -15.94
C ALA A 275 -16.61 26.22 -16.70
N GLN A 276 -15.75 25.81 -17.63
CA GLN A 276 -15.12 26.71 -18.58
C GLN A 276 -16.20 27.37 -19.44
N GLY A 277 -16.11 28.70 -19.59
CA GLY A 277 -17.10 29.50 -20.33
C GLY A 277 -18.26 30.03 -19.48
N SER A 278 -18.42 29.53 -18.26
CA SER A 278 -19.41 29.99 -17.30
C SER A 278 -19.23 31.48 -16.95
N PRO A 279 -20.30 32.26 -16.76
CA PRO A 279 -20.16 33.71 -16.55
C PRO A 279 -19.56 34.05 -15.18
N ILE A 280 -18.62 35.00 -15.17
CA ILE A 280 -18.10 35.68 -13.97
C ILE A 280 -18.75 37.07 -13.92
N ARG A 281 -19.77 37.23 -13.08
CA ARG A 281 -20.59 38.45 -13.06
C ARG A 281 -19.84 39.69 -12.55
N SER A 282 -18.82 39.51 -11.66
CA SER A 282 -18.09 40.61 -11.04
C SER A 282 -17.28 41.45 -12.03
N ASN A 283 -16.82 40.88 -13.13
CA ASN A 283 -15.98 41.53 -14.12
C ASN A 283 -16.45 41.35 -15.58
N ASN A 284 -17.64 40.73 -15.76
CA ASN A 284 -18.27 40.46 -17.05
C ASN A 284 -17.35 39.64 -18.02
N THR A 285 -16.69 38.64 -17.48
CA THR A 285 -15.85 37.69 -18.22
C THR A 285 -16.33 36.26 -18.07
N SER A 286 -15.63 35.31 -18.68
CA SER A 286 -15.93 33.88 -18.60
C SER A 286 -14.89 33.14 -17.78
N SER A 287 -15.34 32.11 -17.05
CA SER A 287 -14.51 31.19 -16.26
C SER A 287 -13.56 30.40 -17.16
N THR A 288 -12.37 30.11 -16.64
CA THR A 288 -11.42 29.19 -17.26
C THR A 288 -11.66 27.72 -16.85
N GLY A 289 -12.67 27.47 -16.01
CA GLY A 289 -13.00 26.15 -15.46
C GLY A 289 -12.05 25.68 -14.36
N PRO A 290 -12.21 24.44 -13.87
CA PRO A 290 -11.42 23.87 -12.75
C PRO A 290 -9.97 23.54 -13.14
N ILE A 291 -9.69 23.21 -14.40
CA ILE A 291 -8.42 22.63 -14.84
C ILE A 291 -7.18 23.49 -14.50
N PRO A 292 -7.18 24.84 -14.70
CA PRO A 292 -6.03 25.67 -14.31
C PRO A 292 -5.74 25.66 -12.81
N PHE A 293 -6.78 25.59 -11.95
CA PHE A 293 -6.60 25.50 -10.51
C PHE A 293 -6.01 24.15 -10.10
N MET A 294 -6.43 23.05 -10.76
CA MET A 294 -5.85 21.73 -10.58
C MET A 294 -4.36 21.70 -10.97
N HIS A 295 -3.99 22.36 -12.07
CA HIS A 295 -2.59 22.52 -12.48
C HIS A 295 -1.77 23.31 -11.43
N THR A 296 -2.34 24.37 -10.85
CA THR A 296 -1.69 25.13 -9.76
C THR A 296 -1.40 24.23 -8.56
N ILE A 297 -2.37 23.43 -8.11
CA ILE A 297 -2.18 22.47 -7.01
C ILE A 297 -1.16 21.39 -7.36
N ASP A 298 -1.15 20.86 -8.59
CA ASP A 298 -0.12 19.91 -9.05
C ASP A 298 1.29 20.49 -8.92
N SER A 299 1.46 21.78 -9.22
CA SER A 299 2.72 22.50 -9.05
C SER A 299 3.12 22.66 -7.58
N VAL A 300 2.15 22.92 -6.71
CA VAL A 300 2.35 22.98 -5.24
C VAL A 300 2.82 21.63 -4.69
N LEU A 301 2.26 20.51 -5.13
CA LEU A 301 2.66 19.16 -4.71
C LEU A 301 4.13 18.86 -5.04
N ARG A 302 4.67 19.46 -6.10
CA ARG A 302 6.10 19.36 -6.45
C ARG A 302 6.99 20.25 -5.62
N ALA A 303 6.49 21.46 -5.27
CA ALA A 303 7.23 22.42 -4.49
C ALA A 303 7.38 21.99 -3.01
N VAL A 304 6.33 21.36 -2.44
CA VAL A 304 6.32 20.92 -1.05
C VAL A 304 6.62 19.42 -0.97
N SER A 305 7.81 19.07 -0.48
CA SER A 305 8.19 17.68 -0.30
C SER A 305 7.77 17.13 1.07
N ARG A 306 7.36 15.87 1.10
CA ARG A 306 7.02 15.12 2.32
C ARG A 306 8.31 14.75 3.08
N GLY A 307 8.73 15.62 4.00
CA GLY A 307 9.94 15.41 4.80
C GLY A 307 11.22 15.31 3.97
N GLY A 308 11.28 15.96 2.79
CA GLY A 308 12.44 15.95 1.89
C GLY A 308 12.64 14.65 1.09
N LYS A 309 11.82 13.61 1.34
CA LYS A 309 12.02 12.27 0.76
C LYS A 309 11.05 11.92 -0.37
N LYS A 310 9.88 12.58 -0.45
CA LYS A 310 8.85 12.35 -1.49
C LYS A 310 8.11 13.64 -1.81
N PHE A 311 7.63 13.77 -3.05
CA PHE A 311 6.68 14.81 -3.43
C PHE A 311 5.34 14.65 -2.71
N GLY A 312 4.56 15.73 -2.66
CA GLY A 312 3.18 15.70 -2.21
C GLY A 312 2.36 14.69 -3.02
N ALA A 313 1.28 14.19 -2.44
CA ALA A 313 0.41 13.23 -3.09
C ALA A 313 -1.05 13.59 -2.86
N LEU A 314 -1.80 13.76 -3.97
CA LEU A 314 -3.20 14.16 -3.99
C LEU A 314 -3.93 13.42 -5.12
N CYS A 315 -5.22 13.14 -4.91
CA CYS A 315 -6.15 12.69 -5.93
C CYS A 315 -7.27 13.71 -6.10
N PHE A 316 -7.48 14.18 -7.34
CA PHE A 316 -8.64 14.99 -7.70
C PHE A 316 -9.84 14.09 -7.99
N TYR A 317 -11.00 14.52 -7.50
CA TYR A 317 -12.28 13.87 -7.73
C TYR A 317 -13.22 14.82 -8.49
N MET A 318 -13.88 14.29 -9.51
CA MET A 318 -14.91 15.01 -10.27
C MET A 318 -16.06 14.06 -10.60
N GLU A 319 -17.30 14.54 -10.44
CA GLU A 319 -18.48 13.82 -10.92
C GLU A 319 -18.55 13.85 -12.45
N ASN A 320 -18.96 12.76 -13.04
CA ASN A 320 -18.92 12.58 -14.50
C ASN A 320 -20.03 13.30 -15.26
N TRP A 321 -20.89 14.05 -14.58
CA TRP A 321 -21.85 14.96 -15.19
C TRP A 321 -21.33 16.40 -15.32
N HIS A 322 -20.15 16.70 -14.78
CA HIS A 322 -19.54 18.03 -14.90
C HIS A 322 -19.17 18.35 -16.35
N MET A 323 -19.41 19.60 -16.78
CA MET A 323 -19.22 20.01 -18.19
C MET A 323 -17.77 19.87 -18.67
N ASP A 324 -16.79 20.05 -17.79
CA ASP A 324 -15.36 19.91 -18.09
C ASP A 324 -14.83 18.49 -17.88
N PHE A 325 -15.72 17.52 -17.62
CA PHE A 325 -15.30 16.14 -17.40
C PHE A 325 -14.51 15.53 -18.59
N PRO A 326 -14.80 15.80 -19.85
CA PRO A 326 -13.98 15.33 -20.97
C PRO A 326 -12.52 15.81 -20.88
N GLU A 327 -12.28 17.05 -20.44
CA GLU A 327 -10.93 17.57 -20.26
C GLU A 327 -10.26 17.01 -18.99
N PHE A 328 -11.03 16.71 -17.95
CA PHE A 328 -10.55 16.00 -16.77
C PHE A 328 -9.96 14.64 -17.11
N LEU A 329 -10.52 13.90 -18.08
CA LEU A 329 -9.97 12.63 -18.57
C LEU A 329 -8.58 12.79 -19.21
N ASP A 330 -8.30 13.97 -19.78
CA ASP A 330 -7.03 14.26 -20.44
C ASP A 330 -5.90 14.69 -19.49
N LEU A 331 -6.21 14.98 -18.23
CA LEU A 331 -5.24 15.53 -17.26
C LEU A 331 -3.94 14.72 -17.14
N ARG A 332 -4.03 13.40 -17.23
CA ARG A 332 -2.89 12.48 -17.09
C ARG A 332 -2.23 12.09 -18.40
N GLN A 333 -2.73 12.58 -19.53
CA GLN A 333 -2.13 12.33 -20.86
C GLN A 333 -0.71 12.92 -20.95
N ASN A 334 0.17 12.21 -21.67
CA ASN A 334 1.56 12.66 -21.88
C ASN A 334 1.71 13.75 -22.94
N SER A 335 0.68 13.95 -23.75
CA SER A 335 0.59 14.93 -24.84
C SER A 335 -0.36 16.07 -24.49
N GLY A 336 -0.38 17.12 -25.34
CA GLY A 336 -1.24 18.29 -25.18
C GLY A 336 -0.57 19.45 -24.42
N ASP A 337 -1.35 20.48 -24.07
CA ASP A 337 -0.87 21.67 -23.39
C ASP A 337 -0.40 21.33 -21.96
N PRO A 338 0.90 21.53 -21.61
CA PRO A 338 1.43 21.24 -20.29
C PRO A 338 0.72 21.98 -19.14
N TYR A 339 0.17 23.17 -19.40
CA TYR A 339 -0.55 23.98 -18.40
C TYR A 339 -1.97 23.45 -18.10
N ARG A 340 -2.43 22.49 -18.90
CA ARG A 340 -3.71 21.81 -18.73
C ARG A 340 -3.53 20.31 -18.42
N ARG A 341 -2.41 19.96 -17.81
CA ARG A 341 -2.06 18.57 -17.38
C ARG A 341 -1.61 18.56 -15.94
N THR A 342 -1.83 17.43 -15.28
CA THR A 342 -1.26 17.12 -13.95
C THR A 342 -0.25 15.98 -14.09
N ARG A 343 0.91 16.12 -13.47
CA ARG A 343 2.00 15.13 -13.54
C ARG A 343 2.22 14.40 -12.23
N THR A 344 1.81 15.01 -11.12
CA THR A 344 1.99 14.51 -9.77
C THR A 344 0.67 14.04 -9.16
N ALA A 345 -0.37 14.87 -9.30
CA ALA A 345 -1.70 14.55 -8.79
C ALA A 345 -2.37 13.42 -9.60
N ASN A 346 -3.07 12.53 -8.91
CA ASN A 346 -3.90 11.48 -9.49
C ASN A 346 -5.32 11.98 -9.75
N THR A 347 -6.12 11.19 -10.43
CA THR A 347 -7.53 11.50 -10.72
C THR A 347 -8.42 10.28 -10.46
N ALA A 348 -9.64 10.54 -9.98
CA ALA A 348 -10.69 9.54 -9.81
C ALA A 348 -12.05 10.14 -10.25
N VAL A 349 -12.90 9.32 -10.80
CA VAL A 349 -14.25 9.70 -11.23
C VAL A 349 -15.29 9.26 -10.20
N TRP A 350 -16.21 10.19 -9.86
CA TRP A 350 -17.31 9.97 -8.92
C TRP A 350 -18.58 9.68 -9.73
N ILE A 351 -19.05 8.40 -9.69
CA ILE A 351 -20.06 7.86 -10.61
C ILE A 351 -21.36 7.58 -9.86
N SER A 352 -22.50 8.10 -10.40
CA SER A 352 -23.84 7.80 -9.88
C SER A 352 -24.41 6.49 -10.45
N ASP A 353 -25.38 5.90 -9.73
CA ASP A 353 -26.16 4.74 -10.21
C ASP A 353 -26.97 5.10 -11.46
N GLU A 354 -27.46 6.35 -11.59
CA GLU A 354 -28.16 6.83 -12.78
C GLU A 354 -27.30 6.72 -14.05
N PHE A 355 -26.01 7.08 -13.93
CA PHE A 355 -25.08 6.91 -15.05
C PHE A 355 -24.91 5.45 -15.44
N MET A 356 -24.70 4.56 -14.46
CA MET A 356 -24.51 3.13 -14.73
C MET A 356 -25.75 2.49 -15.38
N LYS A 357 -26.97 2.90 -14.96
CA LYS A 357 -28.23 2.49 -15.58
C LYS A 357 -28.35 2.97 -17.01
N ARG A 358 -27.95 4.23 -17.29
CA ARG A 358 -27.97 4.78 -18.65
C ARG A 358 -26.93 4.12 -19.55
N VAL A 359 -25.78 3.75 -19.04
CA VAL A 359 -24.77 2.94 -19.76
C VAL A 359 -25.36 1.60 -20.16
N GLN A 360 -26.06 0.92 -19.24
CA GLN A 360 -26.69 -0.39 -19.50
C GLN A 360 -27.76 -0.28 -20.60
N ASN A 361 -28.60 0.76 -20.52
CA ASN A 361 -29.73 0.98 -21.42
C ASN A 361 -29.40 1.74 -22.71
N ASP A 362 -28.09 2.05 -22.92
CA ASP A 362 -27.59 2.80 -24.09
C ASP A 362 -28.32 4.15 -24.29
N GLN A 363 -28.49 4.89 -23.21
CA GLN A 363 -29.19 6.17 -23.16
C GLN A 363 -28.20 7.35 -23.21
N ASP A 364 -28.77 8.54 -23.42
CA ASP A 364 -28.04 9.81 -23.42
C ASP A 364 -27.61 10.18 -21.98
N TRP A 365 -26.47 10.86 -21.91
CA TRP A 365 -25.94 11.49 -20.71
C TRP A 365 -25.70 12.96 -20.94
N TYR A 366 -26.06 13.80 -19.98
CA TYR A 366 -25.92 15.26 -20.06
C TYR A 366 -24.83 15.73 -19.11
N LEU A 367 -23.95 16.58 -19.58
CA LEU A 367 -22.97 17.29 -18.79
C LEU A 367 -23.51 18.71 -18.54
N PHE A 368 -23.41 19.15 -17.29
CA PHE A 368 -23.94 20.43 -16.83
C PHE A 368 -22.84 21.32 -16.23
N ASP A 369 -23.08 22.64 -16.26
CA ASP A 369 -22.35 23.59 -15.46
C ASP A 369 -22.87 23.53 -14.01
N PRO A 370 -22.00 23.27 -13.00
CA PRO A 370 -22.40 23.29 -11.60
C PRO A 370 -23.09 24.60 -11.15
N LEU A 371 -22.81 25.72 -11.81
CA LEU A 371 -23.44 26.99 -11.50
C LEU A 371 -24.96 27.00 -11.83
N GLU A 372 -25.40 26.18 -12.78
CA GLU A 372 -26.82 26.08 -13.18
C GLU A 372 -27.55 24.92 -12.46
N VAL A 373 -26.80 23.94 -11.88
CA VAL A 373 -27.35 22.73 -11.24
C VAL A 373 -26.78 22.57 -9.82
N THR A 374 -26.87 23.61 -9.01
CA THR A 374 -26.12 23.80 -7.77
C THR A 374 -26.38 22.75 -6.68
N ASP A 375 -27.53 22.06 -6.70
CA ASP A 375 -27.93 21.05 -5.71
C ASP A 375 -27.58 19.62 -6.13
N LEU A 376 -27.20 19.39 -7.38
CA LEU A 376 -27.00 18.04 -7.92
C LEU A 376 -25.84 17.29 -7.25
N ASN A 377 -24.80 18.00 -6.87
CA ASN A 377 -23.66 17.42 -6.17
C ASN A 377 -24.03 16.87 -4.77
N GLU A 378 -24.98 17.50 -4.09
CA GLU A 378 -25.43 17.13 -2.74
C GLU A 378 -26.34 15.89 -2.71
N LEU A 379 -26.88 15.49 -3.86
CA LEU A 379 -27.84 14.40 -3.98
C LEU A 379 -27.16 13.08 -4.39
N TYR A 380 -27.76 11.97 -4.00
CA TYR A 380 -27.37 10.62 -4.40
C TYR A 380 -28.60 9.71 -4.51
N GLY A 381 -28.43 8.53 -5.13
CA GLY A 381 -29.47 7.52 -5.27
C GLY A 381 -30.69 8.00 -6.06
N LYS A 382 -31.89 7.71 -5.58
CA LYS A 382 -33.15 8.11 -6.23
C LYS A 382 -33.32 9.62 -6.33
N ALA A 383 -32.95 10.34 -5.27
CA ALA A 383 -33.04 11.80 -5.25
C ALA A 383 -32.14 12.43 -6.33
N PHE A 384 -30.93 11.89 -6.53
CA PHE A 384 -30.06 12.30 -7.63
C PHE A 384 -30.70 11.98 -8.98
N SER A 385 -31.22 10.77 -9.19
CA SER A 385 -31.82 10.34 -10.45
C SER A 385 -33.03 11.19 -10.84
N GLU A 386 -33.91 11.52 -9.90
CA GLU A 386 -35.07 12.38 -10.10
C GLU A 386 -34.64 13.82 -10.45
N ARG A 387 -33.67 14.35 -9.71
CA ARG A 387 -33.17 15.72 -9.92
C ARG A 387 -32.37 15.84 -11.22
N TYR A 388 -31.56 14.84 -11.54
CA TYR A 388 -30.83 14.78 -12.80
C TYR A 388 -31.80 14.76 -13.99
N SER A 389 -32.87 13.95 -13.95
CA SER A 389 -33.89 13.89 -14.99
C SER A 389 -34.64 15.23 -15.13
N PHE A 390 -34.91 15.88 -14.01
CA PHE A 390 -35.48 17.25 -14.05
C PHE A 390 -34.55 18.22 -14.81
N TYR A 391 -33.24 18.19 -14.53
CA TYR A 391 -32.30 19.08 -15.27
C TYR A 391 -32.14 18.71 -16.74
N VAL A 392 -32.29 17.43 -17.09
CA VAL A 392 -32.35 17.00 -18.50
C VAL A 392 -33.56 17.64 -19.18
N ASP A 393 -34.75 17.62 -18.56
CA ASP A 393 -35.96 18.23 -19.10
C ASP A 393 -35.82 19.76 -19.20
N GLU A 394 -35.19 20.42 -18.24
CA GLU A 394 -34.89 21.86 -18.27
C GLU A 394 -33.95 22.23 -19.42
N ALA A 395 -32.93 21.42 -19.68
CA ALA A 395 -32.01 21.60 -20.80
C ALA A 395 -32.70 21.44 -22.14
N GLU A 396 -33.48 20.37 -22.33
CA GLU A 396 -34.24 20.12 -23.55
C GLU A 396 -35.32 21.22 -23.80
N ALA A 397 -35.85 21.81 -22.74
CA ALA A 397 -36.79 22.94 -22.84
C ALA A 397 -36.09 24.30 -23.07
N GLY A 398 -34.74 24.32 -23.17
CA GLY A 398 -33.97 25.54 -23.38
C GLY A 398 -33.91 26.49 -22.19
N ARG A 399 -34.14 26.01 -20.96
CA ARG A 399 -34.05 26.81 -19.72
C ARG A 399 -32.70 26.73 -19.06
N LEU A 400 -31.88 25.70 -19.36
CA LEU A 400 -30.44 25.68 -19.05
C LEU A 400 -29.66 26.11 -20.31
N HIS A 401 -28.53 26.82 -20.10
CA HIS A 401 -27.73 27.38 -21.16
C HIS A 401 -26.38 26.68 -21.36
N MET A 402 -25.87 26.13 -20.32
CA MET A 402 -24.54 25.49 -20.27
C MET A 402 -24.67 23.99 -20.07
N PHE A 403 -24.88 23.25 -21.15
CA PHE A 403 -24.91 21.78 -21.10
C PHE A 403 -24.35 21.15 -22.38
N LYS A 404 -23.98 19.87 -22.30
CA LYS A 404 -23.63 19.03 -23.46
C LYS A 404 -24.35 17.70 -23.37
N LYS A 405 -24.82 17.19 -24.50
CA LYS A 405 -25.42 15.86 -24.60
C LYS A 405 -24.47 14.89 -25.26
N ILE A 406 -24.25 13.73 -24.69
CA ILE A 406 -23.37 12.66 -25.16
C ILE A 406 -24.03 11.30 -24.87
N GLY A 407 -23.57 10.22 -25.51
CA GLY A 407 -23.99 8.86 -25.14
C GLY A 407 -23.34 8.41 -23.82
N ALA A 408 -24.13 7.88 -22.88
CA ALA A 408 -23.59 7.36 -21.60
C ALA A 408 -22.55 6.25 -21.81
N ARG A 409 -22.83 5.32 -22.74
CA ARG A 409 -21.90 4.24 -23.09
C ARG A 409 -20.64 4.78 -23.77
N GLU A 410 -20.74 5.83 -24.56
CA GLU A 410 -19.60 6.51 -25.18
C GLU A 410 -18.71 7.16 -24.13
N GLN A 411 -19.30 7.87 -23.15
CA GLN A 411 -18.53 8.45 -22.05
C GLN A 411 -17.86 7.35 -21.21
N PHE A 412 -18.54 6.24 -20.92
CA PHE A 412 -17.95 5.15 -20.16
C PHE A 412 -16.75 4.53 -20.89
N LYS A 413 -16.84 4.35 -22.21
CA LYS A 413 -15.71 3.94 -23.04
C LYS A 413 -14.55 4.95 -22.96
N SER A 414 -14.83 6.25 -22.99
CA SER A 414 -13.80 7.29 -22.87
C SER A 414 -13.08 7.25 -21.52
N ILE A 415 -13.81 7.00 -20.42
CA ILE A 415 -13.24 6.76 -19.09
C ILE A 415 -12.29 5.55 -19.12
N LEU A 416 -12.74 4.43 -19.70
CA LEU A 416 -11.94 3.20 -19.76
C LEU A 416 -10.71 3.32 -20.67
N ILE A 417 -10.79 4.07 -21.78
CA ILE A 417 -9.63 4.39 -22.62
C ILE A 417 -8.60 5.21 -21.86
N SER A 418 -9.03 6.23 -21.12
CA SER A 418 -8.13 7.02 -20.28
C SER A 418 -7.49 6.16 -19.19
N LEU A 419 -8.30 5.33 -18.51
CA LEU A 419 -7.82 4.38 -17.49
C LEU A 419 -6.80 3.38 -18.06
N GLN A 420 -7.06 2.80 -19.22
CA GLN A 420 -6.15 1.87 -19.91
C GLN A 420 -4.83 2.53 -20.29
N THR A 421 -4.87 3.80 -20.68
CA THR A 421 -3.70 4.54 -21.21
C THR A 421 -2.83 5.12 -20.10
N THR A 422 -3.45 5.60 -19.02
CA THR A 422 -2.79 6.40 -17.97
C THR A 422 -2.93 5.78 -16.58
N SER A 423 -3.65 4.68 -16.42
CA SER A 423 -4.13 4.12 -15.13
C SER A 423 -5.01 5.10 -14.33
N HIS A 424 -5.62 6.08 -15.00
CA HIS A 424 -6.50 7.10 -14.41
C HIS A 424 -7.63 7.48 -15.39
N PRO A 425 -8.78 7.97 -14.89
CA PRO A 425 -9.16 8.11 -13.47
C PRO A 425 -9.55 6.76 -12.87
N TRP A 426 -9.43 6.61 -11.54
CA TRP A 426 -9.96 5.45 -10.83
C TRP A 426 -11.48 5.55 -10.74
N LEU A 427 -12.18 4.41 -10.80
CA LEU A 427 -13.64 4.39 -10.75
C LEU A 427 -14.13 4.21 -9.31
N THR A 428 -15.05 5.10 -8.92
CA THR A 428 -15.67 5.12 -7.59
C THR A 428 -17.17 5.37 -7.73
N TRP A 429 -18.00 4.72 -6.91
CA TRP A 429 -19.46 4.74 -7.05
C TRP A 429 -20.15 5.51 -5.93
N LYS A 430 -20.57 6.75 -6.23
CA LYS A 430 -21.19 7.72 -5.32
C LYS A 430 -22.32 7.12 -4.49
N ASP A 431 -23.28 6.49 -5.16
CA ASP A 431 -24.52 6.04 -4.52
C ASP A 431 -24.26 4.81 -3.66
N THR A 432 -23.40 3.89 -4.11
CA THR A 432 -22.97 2.75 -3.28
C THR A 432 -22.31 3.23 -2.00
N ILE A 433 -21.46 4.24 -2.06
CA ILE A 433 -20.76 4.81 -0.91
C ILE A 433 -21.74 5.47 0.04
N ASN A 434 -22.57 6.39 -0.43
CA ASN A 434 -23.49 7.18 0.39
C ASN A 434 -24.64 6.34 0.98
N ASN A 435 -25.19 5.42 0.18
CA ASN A 435 -26.23 4.50 0.67
C ASN A 435 -25.71 3.57 1.76
N ARG A 436 -24.41 3.27 1.79
CA ARG A 436 -23.79 2.39 2.78
C ARG A 436 -23.08 3.14 3.92
N ALA A 437 -23.08 4.46 3.94
CA ALA A 437 -22.52 5.25 5.03
C ALA A 437 -23.39 5.12 6.28
N LEU A 438 -22.79 4.76 7.42
CA LEU A 438 -23.49 4.62 8.70
C LEU A 438 -23.50 5.92 9.51
N ASN A 439 -22.62 6.86 9.19
CA ASN A 439 -22.59 8.25 9.68
C ASN A 439 -23.27 9.23 8.72
N ASN A 440 -24.33 8.80 8.07
CA ASN A 440 -25.04 9.50 6.99
C ASN A 440 -25.68 10.85 7.38
N ASN A 441 -25.80 11.13 8.68
CA ASN A 441 -26.36 12.37 9.22
C ASN A 441 -25.37 13.55 9.23
N THR A 442 -24.11 13.34 8.81
CA THR A 442 -23.07 14.37 8.81
C THR A 442 -22.80 14.97 7.41
N GLY A 443 -23.60 14.61 6.41
CA GLY A 443 -23.53 15.16 5.05
C GLY A 443 -23.32 14.11 3.97
N THR A 444 -23.32 14.58 2.72
CA THR A 444 -23.05 13.75 1.55
C THR A 444 -21.55 13.56 1.37
N ILE A 445 -21.14 12.34 1.00
CA ILE A 445 -19.75 12.01 0.68
C ILE A 445 -19.52 12.30 -0.81
N HIS A 446 -18.63 13.26 -1.13
CA HIS A 446 -18.39 13.76 -2.48
C HIS A 446 -17.11 13.23 -3.11
N LEU A 447 -16.26 12.53 -2.34
CA LEU A 447 -14.97 12.03 -2.79
C LEU A 447 -14.44 10.96 -1.84
N SER A 448 -13.30 10.42 -2.19
CA SER A 448 -12.47 9.59 -1.33
C SER A 448 -11.08 10.22 -1.15
N ASN A 449 -10.18 9.56 -0.43
CA ASN A 449 -8.80 10.02 -0.23
C ASN A 449 -7.89 9.73 -1.44
N LEU A 450 -6.58 9.89 -1.23
CA LEU A 450 -5.55 9.60 -2.24
C LEU A 450 -5.61 8.16 -2.77
N CYS A 451 -5.98 7.19 -1.92
CA CYS A 451 -5.91 5.75 -2.24
C CYS A 451 -7.28 5.07 -2.35
N THR A 452 -8.36 5.82 -2.33
CA THR A 452 -9.76 5.42 -2.55
C THR A 452 -10.41 4.55 -1.47
N GLU A 453 -9.76 4.32 -0.30
CA GLU A 453 -10.35 3.53 0.78
C GLU A 453 -11.22 4.34 1.77
N ILE A 454 -11.09 5.67 1.80
CA ILE A 454 -11.77 6.51 2.78
C ILE A 454 -13.09 7.05 2.22
N CYS A 455 -14.16 6.90 2.99
CA CYS A 455 -15.51 7.36 2.64
C CYS A 455 -16.07 8.17 3.82
N LEU A 456 -15.71 9.45 3.86
CA LEU A 456 -16.13 10.38 4.91
C LEU A 456 -16.74 11.63 4.29
N PRO A 457 -17.81 12.22 4.88
CA PRO A 457 -18.36 13.49 4.43
C PRO A 457 -17.41 14.64 4.75
N GLN A 458 -17.47 15.68 3.95
CA GLN A 458 -16.68 16.90 4.09
C GLN A 458 -17.48 18.08 3.57
N ASP A 459 -17.13 19.27 4.06
CA ASP A 459 -17.70 20.55 3.64
C ASP A 459 -16.64 21.67 3.71
N ASP A 460 -17.04 22.92 3.64
CA ASP A 460 -16.16 24.09 3.72
C ASP A 460 -15.59 24.34 5.13
N GLU A 461 -16.24 23.83 6.17
CA GLU A 461 -15.80 23.94 7.56
C GLU A 461 -15.06 22.69 8.08
N ASN A 462 -15.20 21.53 7.38
CA ASN A 462 -14.69 20.25 7.81
C ASN A 462 -13.81 19.60 6.75
N ILE A 463 -12.54 19.41 7.08
CA ILE A 463 -11.63 18.52 6.36
C ILE A 463 -11.66 17.17 7.09
N SER A 464 -12.31 16.18 6.52
CA SER A 464 -12.41 14.89 7.20
C SER A 464 -11.08 14.15 7.20
N VAL A 465 -10.82 13.46 8.32
CA VAL A 465 -9.56 12.77 8.61
C VAL A 465 -9.83 11.32 8.92
N CYS A 466 -8.98 10.42 8.42
CA CYS A 466 -9.00 9.01 8.79
C CYS A 466 -7.63 8.54 9.28
N ASN A 467 -7.67 7.73 10.35
CA ASN A 467 -6.51 7.16 11.02
C ASN A 467 -6.50 5.64 10.77
N LEU A 468 -5.39 5.11 10.25
CA LEU A 468 -5.35 3.77 9.67
C LEU A 468 -4.38 2.82 10.38
N ALA A 469 -4.80 1.56 10.47
CA ALA A 469 -3.95 0.41 10.80
C ALA A 469 -4.38 -0.81 9.99
N SER A 470 -3.50 -1.81 9.88
CA SER A 470 -3.82 -3.05 9.17
C SER A 470 -3.33 -4.26 9.94
N ILE A 471 -4.21 -5.25 10.10
CA ILE A 471 -3.91 -6.55 10.70
C ILE A 471 -3.11 -7.36 9.68
N ASN A 472 -2.04 -7.98 10.11
CA ASN A 472 -1.24 -8.90 9.31
C ASN A 472 -1.80 -10.32 9.41
N LEU A 473 -2.60 -10.72 8.45
CA LEU A 473 -3.27 -12.03 8.46
C LEU A 473 -2.28 -13.20 8.52
N SER A 474 -1.07 -13.05 7.96
CA SER A 474 -0.07 -14.12 7.92
C SER A 474 0.42 -14.56 9.32
N THR A 475 0.24 -13.72 10.35
CA THR A 475 0.59 -14.05 11.75
C THR A 475 -0.58 -14.67 12.54
N HIS A 476 -1.76 -14.77 11.93
CA HIS A 476 -2.99 -15.27 12.54
C HIS A 476 -3.33 -16.71 12.11
N LEU A 477 -2.31 -17.50 11.81
CA LEU A 477 -2.44 -18.92 11.54
C LEU A 477 -1.91 -19.72 12.75
N LYS A 478 -2.60 -20.82 13.09
CA LYS A 478 -2.17 -21.77 14.13
C LYS A 478 -2.31 -23.19 13.63
N VAL A 479 -1.47 -24.07 14.16
CA VAL A 479 -1.59 -25.51 13.99
C VAL A 479 -2.45 -26.04 15.13
N ASP A 480 -3.50 -26.78 14.80
CA ASP A 480 -4.39 -27.39 15.77
C ASP A 480 -3.77 -28.63 16.44
N ALA A 481 -4.48 -29.25 17.39
CA ALA A 481 -4.02 -30.43 18.10
C ALA A 481 -3.82 -31.66 17.19
N ASN A 482 -4.39 -31.67 15.98
CA ASN A 482 -4.27 -32.72 14.99
C ASN A 482 -3.12 -32.48 13.99
N GLY A 483 -2.42 -31.36 14.10
CA GLY A 483 -1.37 -30.95 13.18
C GLY A 483 -1.87 -30.19 11.94
N THR A 484 -3.15 -29.81 11.89
CA THR A 484 -3.73 -29.08 10.74
C THR A 484 -3.54 -27.58 10.92
N LEU A 485 -3.01 -26.92 9.88
CA LEU A 485 -2.91 -25.47 9.84
C LEU A 485 -4.28 -24.84 9.59
N GLY A 486 -4.68 -23.91 10.41
CA GLY A 486 -5.93 -23.18 10.29
C GLY A 486 -5.81 -21.72 10.75
N PHE A 487 -6.88 -20.97 10.66
CA PHE A 487 -6.91 -19.58 11.09
C PHE A 487 -7.13 -19.47 12.61
N ASP A 488 -6.51 -18.52 13.26
CA ASP A 488 -6.60 -18.27 14.71
C ASP A 488 -7.61 -17.15 15.00
N TRP A 489 -8.87 -17.53 15.14
CA TRP A 489 -9.99 -16.60 15.30
C TRP A 489 -9.90 -15.77 16.60
N ASP A 490 -9.47 -16.38 17.70
CA ASP A 490 -9.31 -15.66 18.97
C ASP A 490 -8.23 -14.57 18.87
N ARG A 491 -7.13 -14.87 18.15
CA ARG A 491 -6.03 -13.91 17.96
C ARG A 491 -6.44 -12.74 17.07
N ILE A 492 -7.22 -12.97 16.01
CA ILE A 492 -7.63 -11.87 15.13
C ILE A 492 -8.61 -10.94 15.81
N ASP A 493 -9.55 -11.48 16.62
CA ASP A 493 -10.48 -10.69 17.40
C ASP A 493 -9.74 -9.81 18.42
N ASP A 494 -8.75 -10.36 19.14
CA ASP A 494 -7.92 -9.63 20.09
C ASP A 494 -7.05 -8.56 19.40
N SER A 495 -6.49 -8.87 18.23
CA SER A 495 -5.72 -7.90 17.42
C SER A 495 -6.60 -6.76 16.91
N ALA A 496 -7.83 -7.04 16.47
CA ALA A 496 -8.78 -6.03 16.01
C ALA A 496 -9.17 -5.08 17.16
N ARG A 497 -9.49 -5.60 18.35
CA ARG A 497 -9.81 -4.79 19.54
C ARG A 497 -8.64 -3.89 19.95
N SER A 498 -7.45 -4.46 20.03
CA SER A 498 -6.24 -3.71 20.37
C SER A 498 -5.95 -2.58 19.37
N ALA A 499 -6.11 -2.84 18.08
CA ALA A 499 -5.91 -1.85 17.01
C ALA A 499 -6.95 -0.72 17.06
N VAL A 500 -8.24 -1.02 17.34
CA VAL A 500 -9.28 0.00 17.50
C VAL A 500 -8.97 0.92 18.67
N ARG A 501 -8.62 0.38 19.84
CA ARG A 501 -8.21 1.19 20.99
C ARG A 501 -7.00 2.06 20.68
N GLN A 502 -6.01 1.52 20.00
CA GLN A 502 -4.82 2.27 19.60
C GLN A 502 -5.16 3.42 18.65
N LEU A 503 -6.05 3.18 17.67
CA LEU A 503 -6.51 4.20 16.72
C LEU A 503 -7.39 5.27 17.38
N ASP A 504 -8.24 4.89 18.36
CA ASP A 504 -9.01 5.87 19.14
C ASP A 504 -8.07 6.77 19.98
N ASN A 505 -7.05 6.21 20.63
CA ASN A 505 -6.05 6.97 21.35
C ASN A 505 -5.28 7.94 20.44
N LEU A 506 -4.95 7.51 19.22
CA LEU A 506 -4.24 8.33 18.24
C LEU A 506 -4.97 9.65 17.97
N ILE A 507 -6.31 9.63 17.91
CA ILE A 507 -7.13 10.81 17.63
C ILE A 507 -6.92 11.92 18.66
N ASP A 508 -6.76 11.56 19.92
CA ASP A 508 -6.58 12.52 21.03
C ASP A 508 -5.11 13.01 21.17
N ILE A 509 -4.19 12.41 20.44
CA ILE A 509 -2.74 12.69 20.54
C ILE A 509 -2.25 13.45 19.29
N THR A 510 -2.85 13.17 18.12
CA THR A 510 -2.43 13.76 16.86
C THR A 510 -2.66 15.28 16.84
N VAL A 511 -1.77 15.99 16.18
CA VAL A 511 -1.95 17.41 15.88
C VAL A 511 -1.92 17.61 14.36
N SER A 512 -2.84 18.43 13.86
CA SER A 512 -2.86 18.82 12.45
C SER A 512 -2.33 20.25 12.29
N SER A 513 -1.84 20.55 11.10
CA SER A 513 -1.47 21.90 10.72
C SER A 513 -2.67 22.73 10.22
N VAL A 514 -3.86 22.13 10.15
CA VAL A 514 -5.11 22.74 9.65
C VAL A 514 -6.20 22.49 10.67
N ALA A 515 -6.79 23.58 11.22
CA ALA A 515 -7.74 23.53 12.32
C ALA A 515 -9.03 22.77 11.97
N GLU A 516 -9.51 22.90 10.75
CA GLU A 516 -10.69 22.21 10.25
C GLU A 516 -10.51 20.67 10.24
N ALA A 517 -9.28 20.21 10.06
CA ALA A 517 -8.93 18.79 10.16
C ALA A 517 -8.94 18.31 11.60
N ASP A 518 -8.39 19.07 12.54
CA ASP A 518 -8.45 18.74 13.98
C ASP A 518 -9.90 18.70 14.49
N HIS A 519 -10.71 19.71 14.12
CA HIS A 519 -12.11 19.77 14.50
C HIS A 519 -12.90 18.54 14.02
N ALA A 520 -12.80 18.22 12.72
CA ALA A 520 -13.49 17.06 12.13
C ALA A 520 -13.00 15.73 12.73
N ASN A 521 -11.68 15.60 13.00
CA ASN A 521 -11.09 14.40 13.59
C ASN A 521 -11.63 14.12 14.98
N ILE A 522 -11.71 15.15 15.84
CA ILE A 522 -12.26 15.02 17.20
C ILE A 522 -13.77 14.77 17.18
N ALA A 523 -14.54 15.48 16.33
CA ALA A 523 -15.99 15.38 16.27
C ALA A 523 -16.48 14.01 15.80
N ASN A 524 -15.82 13.44 14.79
CA ASN A 524 -16.24 12.18 14.15
C ASN A 524 -15.43 10.97 14.62
N ARG A 525 -14.21 11.15 15.11
CA ARG A 525 -13.35 10.06 15.58
C ARG A 525 -13.23 8.92 14.57
N ALA A 526 -13.05 9.27 13.28
CA ALA A 526 -13.03 8.30 12.19
C ALA A 526 -11.72 7.51 12.18
N ILE A 527 -11.85 6.19 12.13
CA ILE A 527 -10.74 5.25 11.99
C ILE A 527 -11.01 4.29 10.83
N GLY A 528 -9.94 3.65 10.34
CA GLY A 528 -10.02 2.65 9.28
C GLY A 528 -9.08 1.49 9.59
N LEU A 529 -9.61 0.43 10.20
CA LEU A 529 -8.90 -0.82 10.39
C LEU A 529 -9.05 -1.70 9.15
N GLY A 530 -7.95 -2.12 8.57
CA GLY A 530 -7.90 -3.01 7.42
C GLY A 530 -7.10 -4.27 7.70
N VAL A 531 -6.81 -5.02 6.62
CA VAL A 531 -6.02 -6.25 6.65
C VAL A 531 -4.95 -6.22 5.56
N MET A 532 -3.89 -7.01 5.73
CA MET A 532 -2.85 -7.28 4.73
C MET A 532 -2.39 -8.73 4.85
N GLY A 533 -1.75 -9.27 3.80
CA GLY A 533 -1.23 -10.64 3.82
C GLY A 533 -2.27 -11.71 3.49
N PHE A 534 -3.37 -11.35 2.83
CA PHE A 534 -4.40 -12.33 2.48
C PHE A 534 -3.86 -13.42 1.56
N THR A 535 -3.07 -13.08 0.56
CA THR A 535 -2.47 -14.06 -0.36
C THR A 535 -1.50 -15.00 0.36
N ASP A 536 -0.69 -14.50 1.30
CA ASP A 536 0.16 -15.37 2.11
C ASP A 536 -0.64 -16.42 2.90
N VAL A 537 -1.82 -16.04 3.42
CA VAL A 537 -2.70 -16.97 4.13
C VAL A 537 -3.29 -18.03 3.18
N VAL A 538 -3.82 -17.59 2.03
CA VAL A 538 -4.40 -18.46 1.00
C VAL A 538 -3.37 -19.49 0.53
N GLU A 539 -2.15 -19.06 0.20
CA GLU A 539 -1.05 -19.94 -0.21
C GLU A 539 -0.68 -20.94 0.89
N ARG A 540 -0.53 -20.48 2.14
CA ARG A 540 -0.15 -21.34 3.27
C ARG A 540 -1.22 -22.37 3.65
N LEU A 541 -2.48 -22.06 3.39
CA LEU A 541 -3.61 -22.99 3.55
C LEU A 541 -3.79 -23.92 2.32
N GLY A 542 -2.98 -23.77 1.28
CA GLY A 542 -3.06 -24.58 0.06
C GLY A 542 -4.28 -24.28 -0.81
N LEU A 543 -4.83 -23.06 -0.71
CA LEU A 543 -6.01 -22.64 -1.47
C LEU A 543 -5.60 -21.89 -2.74
N SER A 544 -6.41 -21.97 -3.79
CA SER A 544 -6.31 -21.06 -4.93
C SER A 544 -7.01 -19.74 -4.62
N TYR A 545 -6.40 -18.61 -5.00
CA TYR A 545 -7.01 -17.28 -4.85
C TYR A 545 -8.39 -17.16 -5.55
N GLU A 546 -8.60 -17.92 -6.63
CA GLU A 546 -9.84 -17.93 -7.42
C GLU A 546 -10.90 -18.88 -6.85
N SER A 547 -10.59 -19.64 -5.79
CA SER A 547 -11.50 -20.63 -5.25
C SER A 547 -12.61 -20.01 -4.39
N GLU A 548 -13.74 -20.69 -4.28
CA GLU A 548 -14.83 -20.29 -3.39
C GLU A 548 -14.38 -20.35 -1.92
N GLU A 549 -13.49 -21.28 -1.59
CA GLU A 549 -12.92 -21.41 -0.25
C GLU A 549 -12.10 -20.19 0.13
N ALA A 550 -11.33 -19.61 -0.79
CA ALA A 550 -10.61 -18.37 -0.55
C ALA A 550 -11.56 -17.16 -0.39
N ALA A 551 -12.62 -17.10 -1.20
CA ALA A 551 -13.65 -16.08 -1.08
C ALA A 551 -14.44 -16.20 0.24
N ALA A 552 -14.79 -17.42 0.65
CA ALA A 552 -15.43 -17.68 1.94
C ALA A 552 -14.52 -17.37 3.13
N LEU A 553 -13.22 -17.62 3.00
CA LEU A 553 -12.23 -17.31 4.05
C LEU A 553 -12.12 -15.81 4.28
N ILE A 554 -11.99 -14.98 3.23
CA ILE A 554 -11.92 -13.52 3.43
C ILE A 554 -13.25 -12.97 3.97
N ASP A 555 -14.37 -13.55 3.57
CA ASP A 555 -15.69 -13.22 4.11
C ASP A 555 -15.72 -13.42 5.64
N GLU A 556 -15.30 -14.59 6.12
CA GLU A 556 -15.26 -14.93 7.54
C GLU A 556 -14.23 -14.09 8.31
N ILE A 557 -13.03 -13.89 7.77
CA ILE A 557 -12.01 -13.03 8.36
C ILE A 557 -12.55 -11.61 8.57
N MET A 558 -13.18 -11.03 7.55
CA MET A 558 -13.68 -9.66 7.64
C MET A 558 -14.94 -9.56 8.51
N GLU A 559 -15.74 -10.62 8.63
CA GLU A 559 -16.82 -10.71 9.60
C GLU A 559 -16.29 -10.61 11.04
N HIS A 560 -15.27 -11.39 11.39
CA HIS A 560 -14.59 -11.35 12.70
C HIS A 560 -13.97 -9.97 12.98
N VAL A 561 -13.20 -9.42 12.04
CA VAL A 561 -12.57 -8.09 12.20
C VAL A 561 -13.63 -7.00 12.42
N SER A 562 -14.69 -7.02 11.61
CA SER A 562 -15.77 -6.04 11.71
C SER A 562 -16.52 -6.17 13.04
N TYR A 563 -16.87 -7.39 13.44
CA TYR A 563 -17.56 -7.65 14.69
C TYR A 563 -16.73 -7.19 15.89
N ALA A 564 -15.47 -7.59 15.98
CA ALA A 564 -14.57 -7.23 17.07
C ALA A 564 -14.29 -5.72 17.12
N ALA A 565 -14.15 -5.07 15.97
CA ALA A 565 -13.93 -3.62 15.87
C ALA A 565 -15.16 -2.81 16.36
N ILE A 566 -16.36 -3.21 15.95
CA ILE A 566 -17.60 -2.56 16.35
C ILE A 566 -17.84 -2.79 17.86
N ASP A 567 -17.62 -4.01 18.33
CA ASP A 567 -17.81 -4.36 19.74
C ASP A 567 -16.86 -3.58 20.66
N GLU A 568 -15.57 -3.45 20.31
CA GLU A 568 -14.62 -2.63 21.06
C GLU A 568 -14.97 -1.14 21.02
N SER A 569 -15.36 -0.62 19.86
CA SER A 569 -15.77 0.78 19.75
C SER A 569 -17.01 1.09 20.60
N ALA A 570 -17.94 0.14 20.74
CA ALA A 570 -19.08 0.27 21.64
C ALA A 570 -18.66 0.21 23.12
N ASP A 571 -17.68 -0.63 23.48
CA ASP A 571 -17.11 -0.64 24.84
C ASP A 571 -16.38 0.67 25.15
N LEU A 572 -15.58 1.19 24.21
CA LEU A 572 -14.94 2.51 24.35
C LEU A 572 -15.96 3.63 24.48
N ALA A 573 -17.10 3.56 23.79
CA ALA A 573 -18.17 4.54 23.92
C ALA A 573 -18.79 4.52 25.33
N ARG A 574 -18.99 3.35 25.92
CA ARG A 574 -19.47 3.22 27.30
C ARG A 574 -18.52 3.88 28.30
N ASP A 575 -17.21 3.70 28.08
CA ASP A 575 -16.18 4.16 29.02
C ASP A 575 -15.75 5.61 28.78
N ARG A 576 -15.82 6.12 27.54
CA ARG A 576 -15.27 7.43 27.13
C ARG A 576 -16.29 8.36 26.45
N GLY A 577 -17.53 7.91 26.25
CA GLY A 577 -18.57 8.61 25.50
C GLY A 577 -18.52 8.31 23.98
N THR A 578 -19.63 8.59 23.31
CA THR A 578 -19.79 8.44 21.86
C THR A 578 -19.05 9.53 21.10
N TYR A 579 -18.87 9.37 19.78
CA TYR A 579 -18.50 10.50 18.93
C TYR A 579 -19.64 11.53 18.86
N SER A 580 -19.30 12.80 18.57
CA SER A 580 -20.25 13.93 18.76
C SER A 580 -21.51 13.82 17.90
N ASN A 581 -21.41 13.27 16.70
CA ASN A 581 -22.51 13.16 15.74
C ASN A 581 -23.19 11.76 15.75
N PHE A 582 -23.13 11.05 16.87
CA PHE A 582 -23.72 9.70 16.98
C PHE A 582 -25.24 9.72 16.80
N GLU A 583 -25.94 10.64 17.50
CA GLU A 583 -27.38 10.74 17.43
C GLU A 583 -27.87 11.11 16.03
N GLY A 584 -28.89 10.40 15.55
CA GLY A 584 -29.42 10.55 14.19
C GLY A 584 -28.66 9.77 13.12
N SER A 585 -27.51 9.18 13.45
CA SER A 585 -26.77 8.28 12.56
C SER A 585 -27.49 6.94 12.38
N ARG A 586 -27.12 6.18 11.34
CA ARG A 586 -27.60 4.79 11.21
C ARG A 586 -27.04 3.89 12.31
N TRP A 587 -25.86 4.21 12.87
CA TRP A 587 -25.36 3.55 14.08
C TRP A 587 -26.33 3.68 15.25
N SER A 588 -26.89 4.86 15.52
CA SER A 588 -27.86 5.08 16.61
C SER A 588 -29.17 4.33 16.39
N GLN A 589 -29.47 3.95 15.15
CA GLN A 589 -30.60 3.08 14.80
C GLN A 589 -30.25 1.60 14.99
N GLY A 590 -29.00 1.25 15.29
CA GLY A 590 -28.48 -0.10 15.46
C GLY A 590 -28.17 -0.81 14.15
N LEU A 591 -27.96 -0.07 13.05
CA LEU A 591 -27.50 -0.67 11.81
C LEU A 591 -25.99 -0.92 11.86
N VAL A 592 -25.56 -1.99 11.20
CA VAL A 592 -24.16 -2.37 11.01
C VAL A 592 -23.83 -2.42 9.51
N PRO A 593 -22.56 -2.53 9.08
CA PRO A 593 -22.19 -2.47 7.65
C PRO A 593 -22.99 -3.41 6.76
N PHE A 594 -23.27 -4.63 7.22
CA PHE A 594 -24.05 -5.63 6.49
C PHE A 594 -25.46 -5.15 6.16
N ASP A 595 -26.13 -4.46 7.08
CA ASP A 595 -27.50 -3.97 6.91
C ASP A 595 -27.61 -2.91 5.80
N SER A 596 -26.52 -2.17 5.56
CA SER A 596 -26.46 -1.11 4.54
C SER A 596 -26.61 -1.63 3.11
N ILE A 597 -26.46 -2.93 2.90
CA ILE A 597 -26.64 -3.56 1.58
C ILE A 597 -28.11 -3.47 1.17
N ALA A 598 -29.02 -3.78 2.09
CA ALA A 598 -30.47 -3.68 1.83
C ALA A 598 -30.91 -2.24 1.53
N LEU A 599 -30.27 -1.25 2.17
CA LEU A 599 -30.52 0.17 1.86
C LEU A 599 -30.13 0.50 0.42
N THR A 600 -28.97 0.02 -0.02
CA THR A 600 -28.49 0.21 -1.40
C THR A 600 -29.42 -0.47 -2.41
N GLU A 601 -29.87 -1.69 -2.14
CA GLU A 601 -30.81 -2.42 -3.00
C GLU A 601 -32.17 -1.72 -3.12
N ALA A 602 -32.68 -1.22 -2.01
CA ALA A 602 -33.96 -0.50 -1.98
C ALA A 602 -33.90 0.82 -2.77
N ASP A 603 -32.78 1.54 -2.66
CA ASP A 603 -32.55 2.79 -3.38
C ASP A 603 -32.22 2.54 -4.86
N ARG A 604 -31.30 1.64 -5.18
CA ARG A 604 -30.88 1.30 -6.54
C ARG A 604 -32.00 0.63 -7.35
N GLY A 605 -32.84 -0.15 -6.70
CA GLY A 605 -33.86 -1.00 -7.33
C GLY A 605 -33.30 -2.26 -7.99
N LEU A 606 -32.06 -2.64 -7.66
CA LEU A 606 -31.36 -3.83 -8.15
C LEU A 606 -30.67 -4.54 -6.99
N ALA A 607 -30.69 -5.87 -7.01
CA ALA A 607 -29.98 -6.69 -6.01
C ALA A 607 -28.46 -6.54 -6.14
N ILE A 608 -27.77 -6.48 -5.00
CA ILE A 608 -26.31 -6.55 -4.92
C ILE A 608 -25.89 -8.01 -4.99
N LYS A 609 -25.07 -8.35 -5.95
CA LYS A 609 -24.57 -9.72 -6.20
C LYS A 609 -23.44 -10.06 -5.23
N VAL A 610 -23.77 -10.37 -3.98
CA VAL A 610 -22.83 -10.81 -2.94
C VAL A 610 -23.48 -11.87 -2.05
N ASP A 611 -22.69 -12.79 -1.52
CA ASP A 611 -23.12 -13.75 -0.51
C ASP A 611 -23.64 -13.07 0.76
N ARG A 612 -24.68 -13.63 1.40
CA ARG A 612 -25.38 -13.08 2.56
C ARG A 612 -25.15 -13.85 3.86
N THR A 613 -24.25 -14.82 3.84
CA THR A 613 -23.95 -15.63 5.02
C THR A 613 -23.42 -14.76 6.16
N THR A 614 -23.91 -14.99 7.36
CA THR A 614 -23.42 -14.43 8.62
C THR A 614 -23.16 -15.57 9.59
N ARG A 615 -22.15 -15.45 10.45
CA ARG A 615 -21.69 -16.53 11.35
C ARG A 615 -21.77 -16.14 12.81
N LEU A 616 -21.63 -14.83 13.10
CA LEU A 616 -21.58 -14.27 14.46
C LEU A 616 -22.95 -13.73 14.92
N ASP A 617 -23.10 -13.43 16.21
CA ASP A 617 -24.34 -12.92 16.81
C ASP A 617 -24.51 -11.39 16.57
N TRP A 618 -24.89 -11.07 15.35
CA TRP A 618 -25.08 -9.67 14.94
C TRP A 618 -26.27 -9.00 15.65
N ASP A 619 -27.27 -9.74 16.15
CA ASP A 619 -28.41 -9.15 16.86
C ASP A 619 -27.98 -8.62 18.24
N ALA A 620 -27.15 -9.36 18.96
CA ALA A 620 -26.53 -8.88 20.19
C ALA A 620 -25.69 -7.62 19.95
N LEU A 621 -24.90 -7.60 18.87
CA LEU A 621 -24.06 -6.45 18.53
C LEU A 621 -24.90 -5.21 18.14
N ARG A 622 -25.96 -5.37 17.34
CA ARG A 622 -26.90 -4.27 17.00
C ARG A 622 -27.51 -3.65 18.25
N ALA A 623 -27.89 -4.47 19.24
CA ALA A 623 -28.42 -4.00 20.51
C ALA A 623 -27.37 -3.18 21.29
N LYS A 624 -26.10 -3.62 21.28
CA LYS A 624 -24.99 -2.91 21.94
C LYS A 624 -24.69 -1.57 21.25
N VAL A 625 -24.63 -1.53 19.92
CA VAL A 625 -24.38 -0.32 19.10
C VAL A 625 -25.43 0.77 19.35
N LYS A 626 -26.72 0.43 19.55
CA LYS A 626 -27.76 1.39 19.94
C LYS A 626 -27.45 2.14 21.23
N GLY A 627 -26.69 1.54 22.13
CA GLY A 627 -26.22 2.14 23.37
C GLY A 627 -25.11 3.15 23.20
N GLY A 628 -24.48 3.16 22.04
CA GLY A 628 -23.39 4.07 21.67
C GLY A 628 -22.24 3.39 20.92
N ILE A 629 -21.57 4.15 20.05
CA ILE A 629 -20.31 3.79 19.41
C ILE A 629 -19.32 4.96 19.48
N ARG A 630 -18.05 4.68 19.68
CA ARG A 630 -17.01 5.69 19.90
C ARG A 630 -16.55 6.36 18.60
N ASN A 631 -16.57 5.64 17.48
CA ASN A 631 -15.98 6.04 16.21
C ASN A 631 -17.05 6.09 15.12
N ALA A 632 -17.10 7.15 14.33
CA ALA A 632 -18.09 7.32 13.24
C ALA A 632 -17.87 6.31 12.10
N THR A 633 -16.63 5.90 11.87
CA THR A 633 -16.26 4.79 10.97
C THR A 633 -15.18 3.92 11.60
N LEU A 634 -15.10 2.67 11.18
CA LEU A 634 -14.22 1.66 11.79
C LEU A 634 -13.30 0.93 10.82
N MET A 635 -13.76 0.56 9.63
CA MET A 635 -13.02 -0.32 8.73
C MET A 635 -12.76 0.32 7.37
N ALA A 636 -11.50 0.18 6.90
CA ALA A 636 -11.07 0.52 5.56
C ALA A 636 -9.86 -0.33 5.18
N ILE A 637 -9.81 -0.91 3.98
CA ILE A 637 -8.64 -1.64 3.51
C ILE A 637 -7.79 -0.73 2.63
N ALA A 638 -6.71 -0.21 3.22
CA ALA A 638 -5.70 0.59 2.54
C ALA A 638 -4.77 -0.29 1.66
N PRO A 639 -4.01 0.28 0.70
CA PRO A 639 -3.12 -0.50 -0.17
C PRO A 639 -1.97 -1.19 0.57
N THR A 640 -1.59 -0.75 1.74
CA THR A 640 -0.53 -1.27 2.64
C THR A 640 0.85 -1.49 2.00
N ALA A 641 1.13 -0.91 0.83
CA ALA A 641 2.35 -1.15 0.06
C ALA A 641 3.67 -0.93 0.85
N SER A 642 3.67 -0.01 1.82
CA SER A 642 4.85 0.29 2.62
C SER A 642 4.90 -0.48 3.93
N ILE A 643 3.77 -0.60 4.63
CA ILE A 643 3.72 -1.34 5.91
C ILE A 643 3.72 -2.86 5.67
N GLY A 644 3.25 -3.34 4.52
CA GLY A 644 3.43 -4.73 4.09
C GLY A 644 4.91 -5.10 3.93
N LEU A 645 5.77 -4.17 3.48
CA LEU A 645 7.22 -4.41 3.47
C LEU A 645 7.79 -4.56 4.89
N VAL A 646 7.30 -3.76 5.86
CA VAL A 646 7.70 -3.90 7.26
C VAL A 646 7.26 -5.24 7.84
N ALA A 647 6.01 -5.64 7.55
CA ALA A 647 5.46 -6.92 7.98
C ALA A 647 6.03 -8.13 7.22
N GLY A 648 6.70 -7.90 6.08
CA GLY A 648 7.21 -8.98 5.22
C GLY A 648 6.10 -9.81 4.56
N THR A 649 4.94 -9.21 4.26
CA THR A 649 3.73 -9.87 3.74
C THR A 649 3.19 -9.17 2.50
N THR A 650 2.27 -9.82 1.78
CA THR A 650 1.58 -9.25 0.62
C THR A 650 0.70 -8.04 1.02
N PRO A 651 0.55 -7.03 0.14
CA PRO A 651 -0.23 -5.86 0.45
C PRO A 651 -1.75 -6.13 0.36
N GLY A 652 -2.51 -5.70 1.36
CA GLY A 652 -3.97 -5.75 1.39
C GLY A 652 -4.53 -7.12 1.02
N LEU A 653 -5.42 -7.11 0.04
CA LEU A 653 -6.05 -8.30 -0.57
C LEU A 653 -5.41 -8.68 -1.91
N ASP A 654 -4.29 -8.07 -2.29
CA ASP A 654 -3.70 -8.26 -3.60
C ASP A 654 -3.01 -9.61 -3.73
N PRO A 655 -3.13 -10.28 -4.89
CA PRO A 655 -2.35 -11.47 -5.21
C PRO A 655 -0.89 -11.12 -5.47
N GLN A 656 -0.01 -12.14 -5.49
CA GLN A 656 1.38 -11.97 -5.88
C GLN A 656 1.49 -11.45 -7.32
N PHE A 657 2.28 -10.41 -7.51
CA PHE A 657 2.57 -9.87 -8.85
C PHE A 657 3.44 -10.82 -9.68
N SER A 658 4.43 -11.41 -9.04
CA SER A 658 5.33 -12.42 -9.61
C SER A 658 5.84 -13.31 -8.48
N GLN A 659 6.18 -14.56 -8.77
CA GLN A 659 6.75 -15.47 -7.77
C GLN A 659 8.23 -15.18 -7.49
N ILE A 660 8.92 -14.54 -8.44
CA ILE A 660 10.29 -14.04 -8.29
C ILE A 660 10.39 -12.68 -8.98
N PHE A 661 10.88 -11.66 -8.30
CA PHE A 661 11.05 -10.33 -8.89
C PHE A 661 12.24 -9.57 -8.29
N SER A 662 12.82 -8.68 -9.10
CA SER A 662 13.91 -7.79 -8.65
C SER A 662 13.34 -6.54 -8.01
N ARG A 663 13.72 -6.28 -6.77
CA ARG A 663 13.37 -5.08 -6.04
C ARG A 663 14.53 -4.10 -6.00
N SER A 664 14.27 -2.84 -6.37
CA SER A 664 15.25 -1.76 -6.26
C SER A 664 14.98 -0.93 -4.99
N THR A 665 16.01 -0.73 -4.19
CA THR A 665 15.98 0.15 -3.01
C THR A 665 17.14 1.14 -3.07
N SER A 666 17.19 2.08 -2.12
CA SER A 666 18.36 2.96 -1.94
C SER A 666 19.66 2.19 -1.70
N ASN A 667 19.58 0.98 -1.21
CA ASN A 667 20.73 0.12 -0.88
C ASN A 667 21.10 -0.86 -1.99
N GLY A 668 20.47 -0.76 -3.17
CA GLY A 668 20.76 -1.61 -4.33
C GLY A 668 19.54 -2.37 -4.84
N LYS A 669 19.84 -3.29 -5.78
CA LYS A 669 18.84 -4.23 -6.34
C LYS A 669 19.06 -5.60 -5.72
N PHE A 670 18.00 -6.25 -5.28
CA PHE A 670 18.04 -7.63 -4.81
C PHE A 670 16.82 -8.41 -5.31
N LEU A 671 16.94 -9.73 -5.29
CA LEU A 671 15.89 -10.63 -5.71
C LEU A 671 14.99 -10.95 -4.53
N GLU A 672 13.67 -10.90 -4.76
CA GLU A 672 12.67 -11.35 -3.81
C GLU A 672 11.97 -12.59 -4.39
N VAL A 673 11.85 -13.62 -3.56
CA VAL A 673 11.29 -14.93 -3.95
C VAL A 673 10.13 -15.25 -3.02
N ASN A 674 9.04 -15.81 -3.56
CA ASN A 674 7.92 -16.30 -2.75
C ASN A 674 8.36 -17.53 -1.94
N ARG A 675 8.55 -17.33 -0.62
CA ARG A 675 9.01 -18.38 0.30
C ARG A 675 8.00 -19.51 0.45
N ASN A 676 6.69 -19.25 0.32
CA ASN A 676 5.66 -20.28 0.41
C ASN A 676 5.81 -21.26 -0.77
N LEU A 677 5.95 -20.75 -1.99
CA LEU A 677 6.21 -21.56 -3.18
C LEU A 677 7.48 -22.40 -3.03
N VAL A 678 8.58 -21.78 -2.61
CA VAL A 678 9.86 -22.50 -2.45
C VAL A 678 9.72 -23.60 -1.41
N GLY A 679 9.11 -23.31 -0.27
CA GLY A 679 8.87 -24.30 0.79
C GLY A 679 8.06 -25.52 0.29
N ASP A 680 7.04 -25.31 -0.53
CA ASP A 680 6.25 -26.40 -1.09
C ASP A 680 7.02 -27.19 -2.16
N LEU A 681 7.83 -26.52 -3.00
CA LEU A 681 8.70 -27.19 -3.96
C LEU A 681 9.85 -27.96 -3.29
N GLN A 682 10.35 -27.48 -2.14
CA GLN A 682 11.33 -28.21 -1.32
C GLN A 682 10.74 -29.44 -0.67
N LYS A 683 9.52 -29.35 -0.11
CA LYS A 683 8.77 -30.52 0.41
C LYS A 683 8.54 -31.60 -0.65
N LEU A 684 8.35 -31.21 -1.91
CA LEU A 684 8.24 -32.12 -3.06
C LEU A 684 9.61 -32.61 -3.56
N GLY A 685 10.71 -32.07 -3.07
CA GLY A 685 12.07 -32.43 -3.49
C GLY A 685 12.47 -31.93 -4.88
N ILE A 686 11.69 -31.03 -5.52
CA ILE A 686 11.93 -30.59 -6.90
C ILE A 686 12.50 -29.17 -7.02
N TRP A 687 12.69 -28.43 -5.90
CA TRP A 687 13.19 -27.06 -5.94
C TRP A 687 14.50 -26.92 -6.73
N GLY A 688 15.47 -27.79 -6.47
CA GLY A 688 16.76 -27.79 -7.15
C GLY A 688 16.67 -27.95 -8.68
N GLU A 689 15.67 -28.69 -9.15
CA GLU A 689 15.42 -28.93 -10.58
C GLU A 689 14.74 -27.74 -11.26
N VAL A 690 13.76 -27.11 -10.56
CA VAL A 690 12.89 -26.12 -11.21
C VAL A 690 13.31 -24.66 -10.99
N LYS A 691 14.19 -24.34 -10.03
CA LYS A 691 14.54 -22.97 -9.67
C LYS A 691 15.06 -22.15 -10.85
N GLU A 692 15.94 -22.72 -11.69
CA GLU A 692 16.46 -22.04 -12.87
C GLU A 692 15.37 -21.81 -13.94
N LEU A 693 14.43 -22.74 -14.07
CA LEU A 693 13.29 -22.61 -14.99
C LEU A 693 12.35 -21.47 -14.53
N ILE A 694 12.10 -21.37 -13.22
CA ILE A 694 11.27 -20.30 -12.62
C ILE A 694 11.96 -18.95 -12.83
N LEU A 695 13.28 -18.86 -12.64
CA LEU A 695 14.04 -17.63 -12.90
C LEU A 695 13.96 -17.20 -14.37
N ARG A 696 14.14 -18.13 -15.32
CA ARG A 696 14.07 -17.89 -16.77
C ARG A 696 12.67 -17.45 -17.21
N SER A 697 11.61 -18.00 -16.60
CA SER A 697 10.22 -17.61 -16.85
C SER A 697 9.76 -16.37 -16.06
N GLN A 698 10.68 -15.65 -15.41
CA GLN A 698 10.38 -14.44 -14.62
C GLN A 698 9.34 -14.67 -13.53
N GLY A 699 9.36 -15.85 -12.91
CA GLY A 699 8.43 -16.24 -11.85
C GLY A 699 7.13 -16.86 -12.34
N ASP A 700 6.91 -17.05 -13.62
CA ASP A 700 5.77 -17.80 -14.16
C ASP A 700 6.04 -19.30 -14.06
N ILE A 701 5.23 -20.02 -13.27
CA ILE A 701 5.38 -21.48 -13.09
C ILE A 701 4.43 -22.31 -13.94
N GLN A 702 3.48 -21.68 -14.65
CA GLN A 702 2.37 -22.39 -15.29
C GLN A 702 2.83 -23.36 -16.40
N ASN A 703 3.90 -23.02 -17.10
CA ASN A 703 4.44 -23.80 -18.22
C ASN A 703 5.58 -24.75 -17.82
N ILE A 704 5.90 -24.90 -16.52
CA ILE A 704 6.96 -25.81 -16.05
C ILE A 704 6.35 -27.19 -15.79
N ALA A 705 6.67 -28.16 -16.63
CA ALA A 705 6.07 -29.49 -16.61
C ALA A 705 6.33 -30.28 -15.30
N ALA A 706 7.49 -30.06 -14.67
CA ALA A 706 7.87 -30.74 -13.42
C ALA A 706 7.06 -30.27 -12.21
N ILE A 707 6.37 -29.12 -12.27
CA ILE A 707 5.55 -28.59 -11.16
C ILE A 707 4.14 -29.15 -11.30
N PRO A 708 3.57 -29.78 -10.23
CA PRO A 708 2.22 -30.31 -10.24
C PRO A 708 1.15 -29.23 -10.47
N ASP A 709 0.04 -29.58 -11.14
CA ASP A 709 -1.05 -28.64 -11.42
C ASP A 709 -1.72 -28.11 -10.15
N SER A 710 -1.74 -28.88 -9.05
CA SER A 710 -2.21 -28.43 -7.74
C SER A 710 -1.38 -27.24 -7.21
N ILE A 711 -0.06 -27.28 -7.35
CA ILE A 711 0.83 -26.17 -6.97
C ILE A 711 0.64 -24.99 -7.93
N LYS A 712 0.52 -25.24 -9.23
CA LYS A 712 0.27 -24.16 -10.21
C LYS A 712 -1.02 -23.40 -9.94
N ALA A 713 -2.06 -24.09 -9.47
CA ALA A 713 -3.34 -23.46 -9.14
C ALA A 713 -3.25 -22.52 -7.94
N ILE A 714 -2.45 -22.86 -6.92
CA ILE A 714 -2.24 -22.04 -5.72
C ILE A 714 -1.43 -20.77 -6.05
N TYR A 715 -0.34 -20.91 -6.84
CA TYR A 715 0.66 -19.87 -7.06
C TYR A 715 0.49 -19.15 -8.41
N LYS A 716 -0.78 -18.91 -8.84
CA LYS A 716 -1.05 -18.01 -9.96
C LYS A 716 -0.67 -16.58 -9.61
N THR A 717 -0.06 -15.87 -10.58
CA THR A 717 0.24 -14.44 -10.45
C THR A 717 -0.96 -13.56 -10.79
N SER A 718 -0.91 -12.28 -10.45
CA SER A 718 -2.00 -11.31 -10.66
C SER A 718 -2.59 -11.32 -12.07
N PHE A 719 -1.75 -11.46 -13.12
CA PHE A 719 -2.22 -11.48 -14.51
C PHE A 719 -2.70 -12.84 -15.01
N GLN A 720 -2.54 -13.88 -14.21
CA GLN A 720 -3.02 -15.25 -14.51
C GLN A 720 -4.36 -15.54 -13.85
N LEU A 721 -4.79 -14.69 -12.92
CA LEU A 721 -6.06 -14.77 -12.22
C LEU A 721 -7.17 -14.07 -13.02
N SER A 722 -8.40 -14.59 -12.89
CA SER A 722 -9.57 -13.94 -13.45
C SER A 722 -9.83 -12.59 -12.77
N PRO A 723 -10.12 -11.50 -13.51
CA PRO A 723 -10.51 -10.22 -12.91
C PRO A 723 -11.73 -10.33 -11.99
N TYR A 724 -12.63 -11.27 -12.27
CA TYR A 724 -13.83 -11.52 -11.46
C TYR A 724 -13.50 -12.08 -10.08
N SER A 725 -12.38 -12.81 -9.92
CA SER A 725 -11.94 -13.28 -8.60
C SER A 725 -11.51 -12.12 -7.70
N PHE A 726 -10.88 -11.07 -8.25
CA PHE A 726 -10.57 -9.85 -7.51
C PHE A 726 -11.82 -9.16 -7.01
N LEU A 727 -12.86 -9.12 -7.84
CA LEU A 727 -14.15 -8.52 -7.51
C LEU A 727 -14.92 -9.36 -6.47
N GLU A 728 -14.85 -10.69 -6.56
CA GLU A 728 -15.49 -11.57 -5.57
C GLU A 728 -14.86 -11.40 -4.20
N VAL A 729 -13.52 -11.48 -4.10
CA VAL A 729 -12.79 -11.23 -2.84
C VAL A 729 -13.10 -9.84 -2.29
N ALA A 730 -13.13 -8.81 -3.15
CA ALA A 730 -13.47 -7.46 -2.72
C ALA A 730 -14.93 -7.33 -2.25
N ALA A 731 -15.89 -7.93 -2.94
CA ALA A 731 -17.31 -7.88 -2.58
C ALA A 731 -17.58 -8.57 -1.24
N ARG A 732 -16.98 -9.76 -1.03
CA ARG A 732 -17.06 -10.51 0.24
C ARG A 732 -16.50 -9.70 1.41
N ALA A 733 -15.35 -9.05 1.21
CA ALA A 733 -14.76 -8.17 2.21
C ALA A 733 -15.58 -6.88 2.41
N GLN A 734 -16.02 -6.22 1.31
CA GLN A 734 -16.78 -4.96 1.35
C GLN A 734 -18.11 -5.09 2.10
N LYS A 735 -18.68 -6.28 2.15
CA LYS A 735 -19.90 -6.58 2.90
C LYS A 735 -19.80 -6.11 4.36
N TRP A 736 -18.65 -6.26 4.97
CA TRP A 736 -18.34 -5.99 6.37
C TRP A 736 -17.69 -4.63 6.66
N ILE A 737 -17.38 -3.86 5.61
CA ILE A 737 -16.61 -2.60 5.70
C ILE A 737 -17.54 -1.41 5.53
N ASP A 738 -17.54 -0.49 6.48
CA ASP A 738 -18.31 0.75 6.43
C ASP A 738 -17.69 1.80 5.48
N GLN A 739 -16.37 1.92 5.40
CA GLN A 739 -15.70 2.72 4.37
C GLN A 739 -15.45 1.89 3.09
N SER A 740 -14.24 1.85 2.52
CA SER A 740 -14.00 1.16 1.26
C SER A 740 -12.68 0.36 1.23
N ILE A 741 -12.36 -0.17 0.05
CA ILE A 741 -11.19 -1.00 -0.24
C ILE A 741 -10.43 -0.37 -1.40
N SER A 742 -9.13 -0.13 -1.23
CA SER A 742 -8.23 0.25 -2.33
C SER A 742 -7.98 -0.96 -3.24
N ARG A 743 -8.97 -1.33 -4.08
CA ARG A 743 -8.91 -2.53 -4.89
C ARG A 743 -8.13 -2.31 -6.18
N ASN A 744 -6.89 -2.82 -6.25
CA ASN A 744 -6.14 -2.89 -7.49
C ASN A 744 -6.77 -3.88 -8.46
N MET A 745 -6.75 -3.53 -9.74
CA MET A 745 -7.20 -4.39 -10.84
C MET A 745 -6.03 -4.75 -11.73
N TYR A 746 -5.97 -6.01 -12.14
CA TYR A 746 -4.93 -6.56 -13.01
C TYR A 746 -5.60 -7.17 -14.23
N LEU A 747 -5.36 -6.60 -15.41
CA LEU A 747 -6.02 -7.03 -16.65
C LEU A 747 -5.01 -7.40 -17.72
N GLU A 748 -5.27 -8.53 -18.37
CA GLU A 748 -4.58 -8.94 -19.61
C GLU A 748 -5.35 -8.42 -20.85
N THR A 749 -6.69 -8.46 -20.78
CA THR A 749 -7.54 -7.97 -21.87
C THR A 749 -7.40 -6.46 -22.06
N ARG A 750 -7.40 -6.03 -23.31
CA ARG A 750 -7.46 -4.61 -23.73
C ARG A 750 -8.74 -4.30 -24.50
N ASP A 751 -9.63 -5.28 -24.62
CA ASP A 751 -10.93 -5.09 -25.20
C ASP A 751 -11.78 -4.20 -24.30
N LEU A 752 -12.38 -3.16 -24.87
CA LEU A 752 -13.19 -2.22 -24.11
C LEU A 752 -14.53 -2.82 -23.68
N GLY A 753 -15.06 -3.79 -24.42
CA GLY A 753 -16.27 -4.52 -24.04
C GLY A 753 -16.01 -5.33 -22.77
N ASP A 754 -14.95 -6.15 -22.76
CA ASP A 754 -14.54 -6.92 -21.58
C ASP A 754 -14.30 -5.98 -20.36
N MET A 755 -13.62 -4.86 -20.56
CA MET A 755 -13.38 -3.89 -19.50
C MET A 755 -14.70 -3.27 -18.98
N MET A 756 -15.65 -2.96 -19.87
CA MET A 756 -16.97 -2.47 -19.46
C MET A 756 -17.67 -3.51 -18.58
N ASP A 757 -17.68 -4.78 -18.98
CA ASP A 757 -18.31 -5.86 -18.23
C ASP A 757 -17.68 -6.07 -16.84
N ILE A 758 -16.34 -6.00 -16.76
CA ILE A 758 -15.60 -6.11 -15.48
C ILE A 758 -15.98 -4.97 -14.53
N TYR A 759 -15.92 -3.71 -14.97
CA TYR A 759 -16.24 -2.57 -14.10
C TYR A 759 -17.74 -2.46 -13.80
N TYR A 760 -18.59 -2.90 -14.72
CA TYR A 760 -20.02 -3.05 -14.47
C TYR A 760 -20.27 -4.11 -13.38
N ALA A 761 -19.59 -5.25 -13.47
CA ALA A 761 -19.68 -6.32 -12.46
C ALA A 761 -19.17 -5.86 -11.07
N ALA A 762 -18.20 -4.95 -10.99
CA ALA A 762 -17.79 -4.34 -9.73
C ALA A 762 -18.93 -3.55 -9.08
N TRP A 763 -19.62 -2.72 -9.86
CA TRP A 763 -20.79 -1.96 -9.41
C TRP A 763 -21.95 -2.87 -8.98
N GLU A 764 -22.28 -3.91 -9.75
CA GLU A 764 -23.33 -4.88 -9.40
C GLU A 764 -23.06 -5.64 -8.11
N ARG A 765 -21.77 -5.88 -7.77
CA ARG A 765 -21.36 -6.54 -6.53
C ARG A 765 -21.29 -5.62 -5.33
N GLY A 766 -21.60 -4.34 -5.49
CA GLY A 766 -21.57 -3.35 -4.40
C GLY A 766 -20.16 -2.98 -3.94
N VAL A 767 -19.14 -3.16 -4.79
CA VAL A 767 -17.80 -2.60 -4.58
C VAL A 767 -17.91 -1.09 -4.62
N LYS A 768 -17.36 -0.40 -3.63
CA LYS A 768 -17.46 1.07 -3.51
C LYS A 768 -16.46 1.81 -4.37
N THR A 769 -15.24 1.27 -4.47
CA THR A 769 -14.11 1.91 -5.17
C THR A 769 -13.20 0.88 -5.84
N THR A 770 -12.56 1.31 -6.94
CA THR A 770 -11.36 0.65 -7.48
C THR A 770 -10.17 1.59 -7.36
N TYR A 771 -8.96 1.05 -7.50
CA TYR A 771 -7.71 1.77 -7.40
C TYR A 771 -6.91 1.63 -8.69
N TYR A 772 -5.60 1.39 -8.64
CA TYR A 772 -4.79 1.27 -9.85
C TYR A 772 -5.28 0.14 -10.77
N LEU A 773 -5.32 0.44 -12.07
CA LEU A 773 -5.36 -0.57 -13.11
C LEU A 773 -3.94 -0.89 -13.57
N HIS A 774 -3.55 -2.13 -13.40
CA HIS A 774 -2.33 -2.71 -13.93
C HIS A 774 -2.66 -3.48 -15.21
N MET A 775 -2.08 -3.05 -16.33
CA MET A 775 -2.21 -3.74 -17.60
C MET A 775 -1.00 -4.63 -17.84
N LYS A 776 -1.21 -5.88 -18.28
CA LYS A 776 -0.10 -6.76 -18.65
C LYS A 776 0.74 -6.09 -19.73
N PRO A 777 2.07 -5.93 -19.56
CA PRO A 777 2.94 -5.33 -20.56
C PRO A 777 2.86 -6.07 -21.90
N ARG A 778 2.83 -5.32 -23.01
CA ARG A 778 2.82 -5.93 -24.38
C ARG A 778 4.15 -6.59 -24.73
N HIS A 779 5.24 -6.04 -24.20
CA HIS A 779 6.59 -6.54 -24.37
C HIS A 779 7.26 -6.54 -23.00
N THR A 780 7.64 -7.69 -22.52
CA THR A 780 8.63 -7.79 -21.46
C THR A 780 9.97 -7.42 -22.11
N ALA A 781 10.47 -6.21 -21.81
CA ALA A 781 11.88 -5.95 -22.09
C ALA A 781 12.67 -7.05 -21.36
N GLU A 782 13.54 -7.76 -22.08
CA GLU A 782 14.51 -8.66 -21.46
C GLU A 782 15.32 -7.84 -20.46
N GLN A 783 14.88 -7.83 -19.21
CA GLN A 783 15.76 -7.42 -18.13
C GLN A 783 16.70 -8.59 -17.90
N SER A 784 17.78 -8.65 -18.70
CA SER A 784 18.84 -9.61 -18.48
C SER A 784 19.58 -9.24 -17.20
N THR A 785 19.05 -9.66 -16.07
CA THR A 785 19.76 -9.68 -14.79
C THR A 785 20.50 -11.00 -14.56
N VAL A 786 20.37 -11.95 -15.49
CA VAL A 786 21.15 -13.17 -15.51
C VAL A 786 22.18 -13.03 -16.64
N LYS A 787 23.47 -13.08 -16.33
CA LYS A 787 24.51 -13.35 -17.33
C LYS A 787 24.25 -14.76 -17.90
N VAL A 788 23.39 -14.85 -18.91
CA VAL A 788 23.30 -16.06 -19.73
C VAL A 788 24.61 -16.19 -20.42
N ASN A 789 25.31 -17.27 -20.17
CA ASN A 789 26.51 -17.63 -20.85
C ASN A 789 26.12 -17.99 -22.29
N LYS A 790 26.05 -16.99 -23.19
CA LYS A 790 25.70 -17.18 -24.63
C LYS A 790 26.64 -18.16 -25.35
N ALA A 791 27.72 -18.57 -24.69
CA ALA A 791 28.66 -19.53 -25.25
C ALA A 791 28.10 -20.96 -25.31
N GLU A 792 27.25 -21.37 -24.39
CA GLU A 792 26.66 -22.73 -24.37
C GLU A 792 25.49 -22.87 -25.36
N ASP A 793 24.71 -21.82 -25.55
CA ASP A 793 23.61 -21.82 -26.52
C ASP A 793 24.11 -21.78 -27.98
N ILE A 794 25.28 -21.16 -28.23
CA ILE A 794 25.89 -21.13 -29.54
C ILE A 794 26.48 -22.52 -29.89
N THR A 795 27.00 -23.27 -28.92
CA THR A 795 27.49 -24.64 -29.14
C THR A 795 26.37 -25.64 -29.36
N ALA A 796 25.23 -25.51 -28.68
CA ALA A 796 24.05 -26.36 -28.92
C ALA A 796 23.40 -26.06 -30.29
N ALA A 797 23.29 -24.80 -30.69
CA ALA A 797 22.80 -24.41 -32.02
C ALA A 797 23.74 -24.82 -33.16
N ALA A 798 25.08 -24.79 -32.94
CA ALA A 798 26.07 -25.26 -33.90
C ALA A 798 26.05 -26.79 -34.03
N ALA A 799 25.79 -27.53 -32.98
CA ALA A 799 25.65 -29.00 -33.02
C ALA A 799 24.37 -29.45 -33.78
N VAL A 800 23.26 -28.70 -33.68
CA VAL A 800 22.05 -28.97 -34.45
C VAL A 800 22.20 -28.56 -35.93
N ALA A 801 22.96 -27.51 -36.23
CA ALA A 801 23.24 -27.09 -37.61
C ALA A 801 24.22 -28.02 -38.33
N SER A 802 25.12 -28.72 -37.63
CA SER A 802 26.07 -29.66 -38.23
C SER A 802 25.46 -31.02 -38.62
N THR A 803 24.27 -31.34 -38.13
CA THR A 803 23.53 -32.56 -38.52
C THR A 803 22.52 -32.35 -39.66
N ALA A 804 22.34 -31.10 -40.13
CA ALA A 804 21.37 -30.76 -41.19
C ALA A 804 22.02 -30.44 -42.55
N THR A 805 23.37 -30.44 -42.66
CA THR A 805 24.07 -30.18 -43.93
C THR A 805 24.83 -31.39 -44.45
N ALA A 806 24.09 -32.40 -44.89
CA ALA A 806 24.55 -33.43 -45.80
C ALA A 806 23.47 -33.75 -46.84
N SER A 807 23.08 -32.81 -47.69
CA SER A 807 22.59 -33.05 -49.05
C SER A 807 22.35 -31.73 -49.78
N GLU A 808 22.96 -31.68 -50.97
CA GLU A 808 22.61 -30.86 -52.15
C GLU A 808 23.39 -29.57 -52.42
N THR A 809 24.07 -29.75 -53.46
CA THR A 809 24.96 -28.91 -54.25
C THR A 809 24.24 -27.84 -55.10
N SER A 810 25.02 -26.78 -55.38
CA SER A 810 25.05 -25.99 -56.62
C SER A 810 23.98 -24.93 -56.88
N ALA A 811 24.39 -23.69 -56.82
CA ALA A 811 24.51 -22.73 -57.94
C ALA A 811 24.90 -21.32 -57.46
N ALA A 812 25.84 -20.70 -58.18
CA ALA A 812 26.47 -19.41 -57.89
C ALA A 812 25.75 -18.23 -58.59
N PRO A 813 26.27 -16.97 -58.55
CA PRO A 813 25.63 -15.84 -57.90
C PRO A 813 25.15 -14.72 -58.86
N ALA A 814 24.33 -13.78 -58.37
CA ALA A 814 24.06 -12.53 -59.09
C ALA A 814 24.08 -11.30 -58.18
N ALA A 815 24.56 -10.24 -58.71
CA ALA A 815 25.10 -9.00 -58.22
C ALA A 815 24.17 -8.09 -57.41
N ALA A 816 24.82 -7.25 -56.58
CA ALA A 816 24.23 -6.08 -55.91
C ALA A 816 23.95 -4.89 -56.85
N PRO A 817 23.08 -3.97 -56.49
CA PRO A 817 23.32 -2.59 -56.88
C PRO A 817 23.33 -1.58 -55.73
N ALA A 818 24.06 -0.55 -56.02
CA ALA A 818 24.64 0.56 -55.37
C ALA A 818 23.74 1.48 -54.50
N ARG A 819 24.42 2.12 -53.53
CA ARG A 819 24.03 3.32 -52.78
C ARG A 819 23.68 4.51 -53.70
N ARG A 820 22.70 5.28 -53.31
CA ARG A 820 22.59 6.72 -53.57
C ARG A 820 22.26 7.48 -52.29
N GLY A 821 23.14 8.39 -51.91
CA GLY A 821 22.92 9.44 -50.95
C GLY A 821 22.37 10.70 -51.60
N PHE A 822 21.67 11.48 -50.80
CA PHE A 822 21.43 12.92 -50.95
C PHE A 822 21.22 13.42 -49.50
N GLY A 823 21.88 14.36 -48.96
CA GLY A 823 22.29 15.69 -49.35
C GLY A 823 21.21 16.73 -48.95
N GLY A 824 21.21 17.29 -47.79
CA GLY A 824 21.38 18.57 -47.21
C GLY A 824 20.40 19.72 -47.54
N LEU A 825 20.38 20.66 -46.57
CA LEU A 825 19.77 22.00 -46.52
C LEU A 825 18.35 22.03 -45.89
N GLY A 826 18.04 22.69 -44.74
CA GLY A 826 18.49 24.00 -44.31
C GLY A 826 17.30 24.97 -44.25
N LYS A 827 16.85 25.25 -43.08
CA LYS A 827 16.40 26.45 -42.38
C LYS A 827 15.49 26.08 -41.22
#